data_6ffd567ac82512aa39f409a5644d96f1
#
_entry.id   6ffd567ac82512aa39f409a5644d96f1
#
_cell.length_a   1.000
_cell.length_b   1.000
_cell.length_c   1.000
_cell.angle_alpha   90.00
_cell.angle_beta   90.00
_cell.angle_gamma   90.00
#
_symmetry.space_group_name_H-M   'P 1'
#
loop_
_entity.id
_entity.type
_entity.pdbx_description
1 polymer ?
#
loop_
_entity_poly.entity_id
_entity_poly.type
_entity_poly.pdbx_seq_one_letter_code
_entity_poly.pdbx_strand_id
1 'polypeptide(L)'
;MHPFASLLTNLQLAFFINYIMYKPTFEKRSVLKFKHFSNHGYSLFAVLSKEVLIGVLSVATLQHATAKGISVNAEKAEMDSVITNRGVMMDEVSVTGTRAPLTVSQQARMVTVLSREDIQAAPVQSVNDLLKYAVGVDVRQKGPLGALTDVSIRGGNSEQVTILLNGINICDAQTGHNAFDFPVDISEIERIEILEGPAARVYGTSSLLGAINIVTQTPPQSSLTAHVESGSYGYLSAGMRANLSKGKWNNQLSGSYTRSDGYLRNKAGKLNADYRTGKAFYQGNYTDNDVRVQWHAGMSIKDFGSNTFYSTKYDDQFEHTFKTFTAIQAENLQGRFHIRPAIYWNRSMDRFELFRNAANKYPFNYHRTDVYGVNLNTYFDWKLGRTAVGAEIRNEDLVSGNLGEPLAKPKHIHGTDRDYTVGLNRTNIQFVLEHNLILDRFTLSAGLIAVKNTQADMHMRVYPGIDASYRIGQAWKLYASYNTSLRMPSVTELFYSVGGHKADKHLKPEELSALETGVKYETKGVTAKASLYWNHHKNLIDWINDGTLDANGAPLWKSVNFGTINDFGAEMALDFNLLQLIPSQRFFKKFGVAYSYINQDKTEQAGIVSKYALEYLKNKVVSNLQMNLWRNLDLGLNYRFQHRMGSYLDVNNQRHKYRSYGVMDARLSWNDKSWTAYLEANNLFGTHYLDYGNVPQPSTWVIGGIRINL
;
A
#
# COMPACT_ATOMS: atom_id res chain seq x y z
N MET A 1 36.09 -8.12 -14.73
CA MET A 1 36.29 -7.05 -13.73
C MET A 1 35.59 -5.72 -14.06
N HIS A 2 34.89 -5.59 -15.19
CA HIS A 2 34.21 -4.32 -15.58
C HIS A 2 32.74 -4.13 -15.14
N PRO A 3 31.97 -5.12 -14.66
CA PRO A 3 30.59 -4.87 -14.24
C PRO A 3 30.45 -4.31 -12.82
N PHE A 4 31.45 -4.50 -11.95
CA PHE A 4 31.41 -3.99 -10.57
C PHE A 4 31.62 -2.46 -10.47
N ALA A 5 32.34 -1.87 -11.41
CA ALA A 5 32.58 -0.43 -11.41
C ALA A 5 31.30 0.38 -11.74
N SER A 6 30.42 -0.15 -12.60
CA SER A 6 29.13 0.49 -12.96
C SER A 6 28.11 0.43 -11.80
N LEU A 7 28.16 -0.62 -10.98
CA LEU A 7 27.29 -0.76 -9.80
C LEU A 7 27.69 0.25 -8.71
N LEU A 8 28.99 0.47 -8.51
CA LEU A 8 29.52 1.48 -7.60
C LEU A 8 29.20 2.92 -8.04
N THR A 9 29.16 3.18 -9.36
CA THR A 9 28.79 4.50 -9.89
C THR A 9 27.30 4.81 -9.66
N ASN A 10 26.42 3.83 -9.77
CA ASN A 10 25.00 3.99 -9.51
C ASN A 10 24.68 4.14 -8.00
N LEU A 11 25.42 3.45 -7.14
CA LEU A 11 25.37 3.66 -5.69
C LEU A 11 25.92 5.03 -5.27
N GLN A 12 26.97 5.50 -5.94
CA GLN A 12 27.49 6.86 -5.72
C GLN A 12 26.51 7.93 -6.18
N LEU A 13 25.71 7.69 -7.23
CA LEU A 13 24.68 8.62 -7.67
C LEU A 13 23.54 8.75 -6.62
N ALA A 14 23.13 7.65 -6.00
CA ALA A 14 22.16 7.68 -4.90
C ALA A 14 22.72 8.37 -3.64
N PHE A 15 24.00 8.19 -3.34
CA PHE A 15 24.71 8.92 -2.29
C PHE A 15 24.92 10.40 -2.64
N PHE A 16 25.15 10.71 -3.92
CA PHE A 16 25.35 12.07 -4.42
C PHE A 16 24.05 12.88 -4.42
N ILE A 17 22.93 12.27 -4.76
CA ILE A 17 21.60 12.88 -4.65
C ILE A 17 21.27 13.18 -3.17
N ASN A 18 21.56 12.31 -2.24
CA ASN A 18 21.42 12.57 -0.79
C ASN A 18 22.38 13.68 -0.31
N TYR A 19 23.58 13.76 -0.86
CA TYR A 19 24.58 14.78 -0.49
C TYR A 19 24.24 16.16 -1.04
N ILE A 20 23.69 16.27 -2.26
CA ILE A 20 23.25 17.54 -2.87
C ILE A 20 21.99 18.09 -2.17
N MET A 21 21.10 17.21 -1.71
CA MET A 21 19.88 17.61 -1.01
C MET A 21 20.11 18.11 0.42
N TYR A 22 21.31 17.90 0.98
CA TYR A 22 21.61 18.18 2.39
C TYR A 22 22.72 19.24 2.64
N LYS A 23 23.30 19.90 1.62
CA LYS A 23 24.25 20.99 1.83
C LYS A 23 23.69 22.34 1.47
N PRO A 24 23.37 23.22 2.42
CA PRO A 24 23.21 24.64 2.19
C PRO A 24 24.53 25.37 2.47
N THR A 25 25.45 25.36 1.51
CA THR A 25 26.55 26.34 1.54
C THR A 25 26.85 26.76 0.11
N PHE A 26 26.20 27.80 -0.35
CA PHE A 26 26.75 28.70 -1.32
C PHE A 26 27.18 29.96 -0.60
N GLU A 27 28.50 30.11 -0.43
CA GLU A 27 29.10 31.35 0.01
C GLU A 27 28.89 32.47 -1.02
N LYS A 28 28.68 33.62 -0.47
CA LYS A 28 28.45 34.90 -1.10
C LYS A 28 29.44 35.23 -2.22
N ARG A 29 28.95 35.59 -3.40
CA ARG A 29 29.37 36.76 -4.19
C ARG A 29 28.48 36.96 -5.41
N SER A 30 27.52 37.83 -5.30
CA SER A 30 27.21 38.95 -6.21
C SER A 30 25.88 39.58 -5.81
N VAL A 31 25.99 40.86 -5.54
CA VAL A 31 24.94 41.75 -5.07
C VAL A 31 23.95 42.00 -6.21
N LEU A 32 22.70 41.63 -6.03
CA LEU A 32 21.57 42.34 -6.63
C LEU A 32 20.47 42.41 -5.57
N LYS A 33 20.24 43.65 -5.16
CA LYS A 33 19.23 44.05 -4.18
C LYS A 33 17.84 43.72 -4.68
N PHE A 34 17.17 42.80 -3.99
CA PHE A 34 15.72 42.77 -3.89
C PHE A 34 15.33 42.83 -2.42
N LYS A 35 14.74 43.96 -2.07
CA LYS A 35 14.09 44.16 -0.77
C LYS A 35 12.79 43.40 -0.70
N HIS A 36 12.55 42.80 0.45
CA HIS A 36 11.30 42.23 0.97
C HIS A 36 10.74 40.99 0.26
N PHE A 37 10.98 39.83 0.88
CA PHE A 37 9.89 38.90 1.25
C PHE A 37 10.44 37.99 2.35
N SER A 38 10.00 38.25 3.54
CA SER A 38 10.18 37.39 4.72
C SER A 38 9.18 36.25 4.67
N ASN A 39 9.62 35.06 5.16
CA ASN A 39 8.83 33.90 5.47
C ASN A 39 8.12 33.19 4.30
N HIS A 40 8.64 32.04 3.94
CA HIS A 40 7.95 30.77 3.72
C HIS A 40 8.78 29.88 2.80
N GLY A 41 8.96 28.62 3.19
CA GLY A 41 9.71 27.57 2.46
C GLY A 41 9.11 27.15 1.11
N TYR A 42 8.95 28.10 0.20
CA TYR A 42 8.28 27.91 -1.10
C TYR A 42 9.21 27.64 -2.29
N SER A 43 10.55 27.60 -2.10
CA SER A 43 11.43 27.71 -3.26
C SER A 43 11.71 26.39 -4.00
N LEU A 44 11.61 25.22 -3.35
CA LEU A 44 12.00 23.95 -4.00
C LEU A 44 10.89 23.37 -4.89
N PHE A 45 9.64 23.47 -4.47
CA PHE A 45 8.50 22.95 -5.25
C PHE A 45 8.17 23.81 -6.48
N ALA A 46 8.41 25.12 -6.42
CA ALA A 46 8.20 26.00 -7.56
C ALA A 46 9.27 25.81 -8.65
N VAL A 47 10.48 25.40 -8.28
CA VAL A 47 11.57 25.09 -9.23
C VAL A 47 11.29 23.75 -9.93
N LEU A 48 10.89 22.70 -9.19
CA LEU A 48 10.56 21.40 -9.78
C LEU A 48 9.36 21.47 -10.75
N SER A 49 8.36 22.31 -10.48
CA SER A 49 7.19 22.45 -11.37
C SER A 49 7.52 23.20 -12.68
N LYS A 50 8.46 24.15 -12.67
CA LYS A 50 8.92 24.85 -13.88
C LYS A 50 9.85 23.97 -14.72
N GLU A 51 10.76 23.24 -14.11
CA GLU A 51 11.71 22.38 -14.82
C GLU A 51 11.01 21.16 -15.46
N VAL A 52 9.98 20.60 -14.83
CA VAL A 52 9.18 19.51 -15.41
C VAL A 52 8.37 20.01 -16.62
N LEU A 53 7.81 21.22 -16.57
CA LEU A 53 7.07 21.80 -17.70
C LEU A 53 7.99 22.13 -18.89
N ILE A 54 9.20 22.63 -18.61
CA ILE A 54 10.21 22.91 -19.63
C ILE A 54 10.77 21.61 -20.23
N GLY A 55 10.94 20.56 -19.44
CA GLY A 55 11.36 19.24 -19.90
C GLY A 55 10.36 18.59 -20.88
N VAL A 56 9.06 18.71 -20.61
CA VAL A 56 8.00 18.17 -21.49
C VAL A 56 7.93 18.95 -22.81
N LEU A 57 8.11 20.27 -22.78
CA LEU A 57 8.14 21.12 -24.00
C LEU A 57 9.42 20.90 -24.84
N SER A 58 10.56 20.61 -24.20
CA SER A 58 11.83 20.37 -24.90
C SER A 58 11.85 19.01 -25.63
N VAL A 59 11.21 17.99 -25.07
CA VAL A 59 11.11 16.66 -25.70
C VAL A 59 10.18 16.70 -26.92
N ALA A 60 9.10 17.48 -26.87
CA ALA A 60 8.17 17.63 -27.98
C ALA A 60 8.83 18.36 -29.19
N THR A 61 9.81 19.24 -28.95
CA THR A 61 10.55 19.94 -30.03
C THR A 61 11.68 19.12 -30.62
N LEU A 62 12.26 18.16 -29.88
CA LEU A 62 13.31 17.28 -30.43
C LEU A 62 12.78 16.22 -31.41
N GLN A 63 11.52 15.79 -31.30
CA GLN A 63 10.94 14.82 -32.23
C GLN A 63 10.66 15.40 -33.63
N HIS A 64 10.52 16.69 -33.79
CA HIS A 64 10.36 17.31 -35.11
C HIS A 64 11.67 17.46 -35.90
N ALA A 65 12.82 17.31 -35.24
CA ALA A 65 14.14 17.49 -35.88
C ALA A 65 14.77 16.19 -36.41
N THR A 66 14.28 15.00 -36.02
CA THR A 66 14.87 13.71 -36.39
C THR A 66 14.08 12.89 -37.42
N ALA A 67 12.97 13.42 -37.93
CA ALA A 67 12.12 12.72 -38.91
C ALA A 67 12.52 12.90 -40.40
N LYS A 68 13.72 13.38 -40.68
CA LYS A 68 14.25 13.41 -42.05
C LYS A 68 15.56 12.61 -42.17
N GLY A 69 15.42 11.39 -42.69
CA GLY A 69 16.50 10.66 -43.27
C GLY A 69 16.93 9.39 -42.56
N ILE A 70 16.25 8.28 -42.81
CA ILE A 70 16.83 6.96 -43.04
C ILE A 70 15.71 6.13 -43.70
N SER A 71 15.78 5.95 -45.02
CA SER A 71 15.01 4.91 -45.72
C SER A 71 15.78 3.61 -45.60
N VAL A 72 15.24 2.65 -44.85
CA VAL A 72 15.68 1.25 -44.91
C VAL A 72 14.54 0.45 -45.50
N ASN A 73 14.86 -0.22 -46.61
CA ASN A 73 14.00 -1.17 -47.31
C ASN A 73 13.47 -2.21 -46.30
N ALA A 74 12.19 -2.19 -46.06
CA ALA A 74 11.50 -3.27 -45.35
C ALA A 74 10.95 -4.23 -46.39
N GLU A 75 11.55 -5.42 -46.49
CA GLU A 75 10.90 -6.57 -47.09
C GLU A 75 9.57 -6.84 -46.33
N LYS A 76 8.50 -6.92 -47.10
CA LYS A 76 7.17 -7.33 -46.69
C LYS A 76 7.24 -8.73 -46.06
N ALA A 77 7.30 -8.81 -44.74
CA ALA A 77 6.75 -9.94 -44.03
C ALA A 77 5.30 -9.55 -43.66
N GLU A 78 4.35 -10.14 -44.34
CA GLU A 78 2.97 -10.23 -43.89
C GLU A 78 2.98 -11.01 -42.56
N MET A 79 3.12 -10.29 -41.47
CA MET A 79 2.80 -10.81 -40.15
C MET A 79 1.38 -10.36 -39.85
N ASP A 80 0.45 -11.28 -40.07
CA ASP A 80 -0.89 -11.21 -39.47
C ASP A 80 -0.73 -10.78 -38.02
N SER A 81 -1.03 -9.53 -37.75
CA SER A 81 -1.21 -9.03 -36.40
C SER A 81 -2.55 -9.53 -35.88
N VAL A 82 -2.64 -10.82 -35.65
CA VAL A 82 -3.56 -11.34 -34.65
C VAL A 82 -3.01 -10.82 -33.31
N ILE A 83 -3.48 -9.66 -32.90
CA ILE A 83 -3.48 -9.27 -31.51
C ILE A 83 -4.40 -10.29 -30.83
N THR A 84 -3.85 -11.46 -30.56
CA THR A 84 -4.40 -12.36 -29.57
C THR A 84 -4.29 -11.59 -28.25
N ASN A 85 -5.39 -10.99 -27.85
CA ASN A 85 -5.70 -10.65 -26.46
C ASN A 85 -5.72 -11.98 -25.68
N ARG A 86 -4.55 -12.59 -25.51
CA ARG A 86 -4.32 -13.57 -24.46
C ARG A 86 -4.24 -12.75 -23.19
N GLY A 87 -5.41 -12.47 -22.61
CA GLY A 87 -5.48 -12.20 -21.17
C GLY A 87 -4.69 -13.33 -20.53
N VAL A 88 -3.55 -13.00 -19.91
CA VAL A 88 -2.80 -13.97 -19.11
C VAL A 88 -3.82 -14.57 -18.15
N MET A 89 -4.08 -15.87 -18.26
CA MET A 89 -4.99 -16.55 -17.34
C MET A 89 -4.44 -16.26 -15.95
N MET A 90 -5.24 -15.70 -15.04
CA MET A 90 -4.77 -15.31 -13.70
C MET A 90 -4.13 -16.48 -12.95
N ASP A 91 -4.50 -17.71 -13.30
CA ASP A 91 -3.92 -18.92 -12.76
C ASP A 91 -2.44 -19.16 -13.15
N GLU A 92 -1.95 -18.55 -14.24
CA GLU A 92 -0.55 -18.62 -14.66
C GLU A 92 0.33 -17.54 -14.01
N VAL A 93 -0.27 -16.56 -13.31
CA VAL A 93 0.48 -15.51 -12.63
C VAL A 93 1.19 -16.09 -11.41
N SER A 94 2.51 -15.98 -11.37
CA SER A 94 3.28 -16.31 -10.18
C SER A 94 3.08 -15.26 -9.11
N VAL A 95 2.67 -15.66 -7.91
CA VAL A 95 2.55 -14.76 -6.76
C VAL A 95 3.96 -14.36 -6.32
N THR A 96 4.25 -13.06 -6.42
CA THR A 96 5.55 -12.51 -6.05
C THR A 96 5.64 -12.27 -4.54
N GLY A 97 6.87 -12.26 -4.02
CA GLY A 97 7.09 -12.03 -2.59
C GLY A 97 6.89 -13.27 -1.70
N THR A 98 6.38 -14.37 -2.23
CA THR A 98 6.34 -15.64 -1.50
C THR A 98 7.74 -16.26 -1.41
N ARG A 99 7.99 -17.01 -0.35
CA ARG A 99 9.29 -17.65 -0.14
C ARG A 99 9.55 -18.80 -1.11
N ALA A 100 8.49 -19.51 -1.51
CA ALA A 100 8.48 -20.48 -2.59
C ALA A 100 7.52 -19.98 -3.69
N PRO A 101 8.01 -19.39 -4.78
CA PRO A 101 7.14 -18.89 -5.83
C PRO A 101 6.26 -20.01 -6.40
N LEU A 102 4.96 -19.82 -6.33
CA LEU A 102 3.95 -20.70 -6.90
C LEU A 102 2.99 -19.86 -7.73
N THR A 103 2.45 -20.42 -8.80
CA THR A 103 1.38 -19.77 -9.54
C THR A 103 0.10 -19.73 -8.69
N VAL A 104 -0.83 -18.83 -8.98
CA VAL A 104 -2.13 -18.76 -8.27
C VAL A 104 -2.85 -20.11 -8.31
N SER A 105 -2.73 -20.84 -9.42
CA SER A 105 -3.32 -22.17 -9.55
C SER A 105 -2.66 -23.22 -8.64
N GLN A 106 -1.36 -23.15 -8.43
CA GLN A 106 -0.59 -24.06 -7.56
C GLN A 106 -0.73 -23.74 -6.08
N GLN A 107 -1.11 -22.53 -5.72
CA GLN A 107 -1.32 -22.13 -4.32
C GLN A 107 -2.46 -22.93 -3.71
N ALA A 108 -2.25 -23.48 -2.52
CA ALA A 108 -3.32 -24.16 -1.78
C ALA A 108 -4.38 -23.17 -1.29
N ARG A 109 -3.97 -21.97 -0.83
CA ARG A 109 -4.85 -20.88 -0.38
C ARG A 109 -5.29 -19.99 -1.55
N MET A 110 -6.34 -19.22 -1.31
CA MET A 110 -6.83 -18.23 -2.25
C MET A 110 -6.02 -16.93 -2.13
N VAL A 111 -5.64 -16.37 -3.27
CA VAL A 111 -5.04 -15.03 -3.39
C VAL A 111 -5.96 -14.22 -4.29
N THR A 112 -6.34 -13.03 -3.83
CA THR A 112 -7.07 -12.06 -4.67
C THR A 112 -6.06 -11.22 -5.42
N VAL A 113 -6.19 -11.16 -6.74
CA VAL A 113 -5.33 -10.36 -7.61
C VAL A 113 -6.18 -9.30 -8.29
N LEU A 114 -5.82 -8.02 -8.09
CA LEU A 114 -6.36 -6.89 -8.84
C LEU A 114 -5.42 -6.63 -10.01
N SER A 115 -5.89 -6.89 -11.21
CA SER A 115 -5.09 -6.84 -12.44
C SER A 115 -4.87 -5.42 -12.94
N ARG A 116 -3.99 -5.25 -13.92
CA ARG A 116 -3.78 -3.98 -14.61
C ARG A 116 -5.06 -3.46 -15.27
N GLU A 117 -5.86 -4.34 -15.86
CA GLU A 117 -7.14 -4.00 -16.47
C GLU A 117 -8.13 -3.49 -15.43
N ASP A 118 -8.21 -4.13 -14.26
CA ASP A 118 -9.08 -3.68 -13.17
C ASP A 118 -8.66 -2.27 -12.69
N ILE A 119 -7.35 -2.01 -12.56
CA ILE A 119 -6.81 -0.70 -12.19
C ILE A 119 -7.17 0.38 -13.21
N GLN A 120 -7.07 0.08 -14.51
CA GLN A 120 -7.34 1.05 -15.57
C GLN A 120 -8.82 1.36 -15.74
N ALA A 121 -9.69 0.39 -15.42
CA ALA A 121 -11.14 0.55 -15.54
C ALA A 121 -11.77 1.26 -14.34
N ALA A 122 -11.12 1.26 -13.18
CA ALA A 122 -11.65 1.82 -11.96
C ALA A 122 -11.43 3.35 -11.89
N PRO A 123 -12.37 4.12 -11.33
CA PRO A 123 -12.23 5.56 -11.06
C PRO A 123 -11.39 5.78 -9.79
N VAL A 124 -10.07 5.61 -9.90
CA VAL A 124 -9.15 5.62 -8.76
C VAL A 124 -7.91 6.46 -9.03
N GLN A 125 -7.46 7.21 -8.03
CA GLN A 125 -6.28 8.06 -8.07
C GLN A 125 -5.11 7.50 -7.26
N SER A 126 -5.39 6.52 -6.41
CA SER A 126 -4.40 5.91 -5.52
C SER A 126 -4.64 4.41 -5.34
N VAL A 127 -3.63 3.71 -4.81
CA VAL A 127 -3.77 2.32 -4.38
C VAL A 127 -4.90 2.16 -3.35
N ASN A 128 -5.02 3.12 -2.44
CA ASN A 128 -6.04 3.09 -1.39
C ASN A 128 -7.46 3.10 -1.96
N ASP A 129 -7.68 3.90 -3.02
CA ASP A 129 -8.98 3.97 -3.67
C ASP A 129 -9.31 2.65 -4.36
N LEU A 130 -8.32 2.01 -4.99
CA LEU A 130 -8.50 0.70 -5.60
C LEU A 130 -8.85 -0.39 -4.58
N LEU A 131 -8.20 -0.38 -3.41
CA LEU A 131 -8.46 -1.34 -2.34
C LEU A 131 -9.88 -1.23 -1.75
N LYS A 132 -10.57 -0.10 -1.94
CA LYS A 132 -12.00 0.05 -1.56
C LYS A 132 -12.88 -0.98 -2.27
N TYR A 133 -12.48 -1.44 -3.45
CA TYR A 133 -13.22 -2.43 -4.24
C TYR A 133 -12.79 -3.89 -4.00
N ALA A 134 -11.80 -4.14 -3.15
CA ALA A 134 -11.49 -5.48 -2.65
C ALA A 134 -12.41 -5.83 -1.48
N VAL A 135 -13.12 -6.96 -1.56
CA VAL A 135 -14.25 -7.27 -0.67
C VAL A 135 -13.83 -7.50 0.78
N GLY A 136 -12.75 -8.23 1.04
CA GLY A 136 -12.23 -8.52 2.39
C GLY A 136 -11.44 -7.37 3.03
N VAL A 137 -11.25 -6.26 2.28
CA VAL A 137 -10.43 -5.12 2.71
C VAL A 137 -11.31 -3.97 3.18
N ASP A 138 -11.03 -3.44 4.35
CA ASP A 138 -11.62 -2.20 4.87
C ASP A 138 -10.63 -1.04 4.68
N VAL A 139 -11.05 -0.02 3.94
CA VAL A 139 -10.27 1.20 3.69
C VAL A 139 -10.95 2.37 4.38
N ARG A 140 -10.32 2.90 5.42
CA ARG A 140 -10.82 4.02 6.23
C ARG A 140 -10.01 5.27 5.90
N GLN A 141 -10.58 6.12 5.09
CA GLN A 141 -9.93 7.37 4.70
C GLN A 141 -10.09 8.42 5.81
N LYS A 142 -8.96 8.89 6.29
CA LYS A 142 -8.87 9.84 7.40
C LYS A 142 -8.47 11.22 6.86
N GLY A 143 -9.44 11.94 6.33
CA GLY A 143 -9.23 13.27 5.78
C GLY A 143 -9.47 13.33 4.28
N PRO A 144 -8.98 14.38 3.61
CA PRO A 144 -9.24 14.58 2.20
C PRO A 144 -8.53 13.52 1.36
N LEU A 145 -8.96 13.44 0.10
CA LEU A 145 -8.36 12.62 -0.91
C LEU A 145 -6.83 12.72 -0.90
N GLY A 146 -6.16 11.60 -0.66
CA GLY A 146 -4.70 11.53 -0.59
C GLY A 146 -4.07 11.76 0.79
N ALA A 147 -4.86 12.11 1.82
CA ALA A 147 -4.38 12.16 3.20
C ALA A 147 -4.12 10.75 3.78
N LEU A 148 -4.14 10.62 5.08
CA LEU A 148 -3.97 9.32 5.74
C LEU A 148 -5.09 8.35 5.41
N THR A 149 -4.73 7.09 5.26
CA THR A 149 -5.68 6.00 5.03
C THR A 149 -5.26 4.79 5.85
N ASP A 150 -6.15 4.31 6.69
CA ASP A 150 -5.99 3.00 7.33
C ASP A 150 -6.57 1.93 6.42
N VAL A 151 -5.82 0.87 6.25
CA VAL A 151 -6.27 -0.32 5.52
C VAL A 151 -6.19 -1.51 6.44
N SER A 152 -7.27 -2.25 6.55
CA SER A 152 -7.33 -3.47 7.35
C SER A 152 -8.00 -4.60 6.56
N ILE A 153 -7.81 -5.82 7.03
CA ILE A 153 -8.37 -7.04 6.43
C ILE A 153 -9.19 -7.74 7.51
N ARG A 154 -10.37 -8.26 7.12
CA ARG A 154 -11.21 -9.13 7.96
C ARG A 154 -11.44 -8.61 9.38
N GLY A 155 -11.82 -7.34 9.51
CA GLY A 155 -12.19 -6.73 10.78
C GLY A 155 -11.05 -6.35 11.72
N GLY A 156 -9.80 -6.45 11.28
CA GLY A 156 -8.63 -6.00 12.01
C GLY A 156 -8.37 -4.49 11.92
N ASN A 157 -7.13 -4.11 12.22
CA ASN A 157 -6.62 -2.75 12.10
C ASN A 157 -5.39 -2.68 11.18
N SER A 158 -4.88 -1.48 10.92
CA SER A 158 -3.74 -1.24 10.02
C SER A 158 -2.41 -1.81 10.51
N GLU A 159 -2.27 -2.07 11.82
CA GLU A 159 -1.07 -2.68 12.41
C GLU A 159 -0.98 -4.19 12.12
N GLN A 160 -2.08 -4.82 11.71
CA GLN A 160 -2.23 -6.28 11.55
C GLN A 160 -2.10 -6.74 10.10
N VAL A 161 -1.80 -5.82 9.17
CA VAL A 161 -1.66 -6.09 7.73
C VAL A 161 -0.25 -5.72 7.28
N THR A 162 0.42 -6.65 6.62
CA THR A 162 1.73 -6.37 6.01
C THR A 162 1.56 -5.78 4.61
N ILE A 163 2.26 -4.68 4.36
CA ILE A 163 2.34 -4.06 3.04
C ILE A 163 3.71 -4.33 2.44
N LEU A 164 3.69 -4.82 1.21
CA LEU A 164 4.92 -5.14 0.47
C LEU A 164 4.96 -4.35 -0.85
N LEU A 165 6.16 -3.99 -1.25
CA LEU A 165 6.48 -3.48 -2.58
C LEU A 165 7.43 -4.46 -3.25
N ASN A 166 6.97 -5.10 -4.32
CA ASN A 166 7.73 -6.16 -5.03
C ASN A 166 8.27 -7.27 -4.09
N GLY A 167 7.45 -7.64 -3.08
CA GLY A 167 7.79 -8.66 -2.10
C GLY A 167 8.65 -8.18 -0.93
N ILE A 168 9.07 -6.92 -0.88
CA ILE A 168 9.82 -6.33 0.23
C ILE A 168 8.86 -5.66 1.21
N ASN A 169 8.98 -5.97 2.48
CA ASN A 169 8.16 -5.39 3.55
C ASN A 169 8.51 -3.91 3.75
N ILE A 170 7.53 -3.03 3.56
CA ILE A 170 7.66 -1.58 3.68
C ILE A 170 6.88 -0.99 4.88
N CYS A 171 6.39 -1.84 5.79
CA CYS A 171 5.69 -1.39 7.00
C CYS A 171 6.59 -0.55 7.89
N ASP A 172 5.99 0.50 8.45
CA ASP A 172 6.62 1.37 9.43
C ASP A 172 6.53 0.73 10.83
N ALA A 173 7.64 0.71 11.56
CA ALA A 173 7.69 0.19 12.93
C ALA A 173 7.03 1.15 13.94
N GLN A 174 6.92 2.45 13.61
CA GLN A 174 6.31 3.45 14.45
C GLN A 174 4.81 3.22 14.58
N THR A 175 4.11 3.11 13.44
CA THR A 175 2.66 2.98 13.36
C THR A 175 2.20 2.45 12.00
N GLY A 176 1.11 1.69 11.97
CA GLY A 176 0.48 1.22 10.73
C GLY A 176 -0.27 2.32 9.94
N HIS A 177 -0.55 3.48 10.55
CA HIS A 177 -1.29 4.56 9.88
C HIS A 177 -0.58 5.12 8.63
N ASN A 178 0.74 5.10 8.60
CA ASN A 178 1.54 5.61 7.49
C ASN A 178 1.93 4.54 6.46
N ALA A 179 1.43 3.33 6.58
CA ALA A 179 1.86 2.19 5.76
C ALA A 179 1.58 2.37 4.27
N PHE A 180 0.56 3.17 3.90
CA PHE A 180 0.12 3.38 2.52
C PHE A 180 0.66 4.65 1.85
N ASP A 181 1.70 5.24 2.39
CA ASP A 181 2.41 6.36 1.75
C ASP A 181 3.58 5.82 0.93
N PHE A 182 3.31 5.41 -0.32
CA PHE A 182 4.33 4.82 -1.19
C PHE A 182 4.93 5.81 -2.18
N PRO A 183 6.15 5.55 -2.65
CA PRO A 183 6.78 6.35 -3.70
C PRO A 183 6.28 6.03 -5.11
N VAL A 184 5.32 5.11 -5.25
CA VAL A 184 4.86 4.57 -6.55
C VAL A 184 3.55 5.24 -6.96
N ASP A 185 3.44 5.64 -8.22
CA ASP A 185 2.20 6.10 -8.82
C ASP A 185 1.33 4.89 -9.25
N ILE A 186 0.00 5.07 -9.24
CA ILE A 186 -0.93 4.00 -9.64
C ILE A 186 -0.70 3.53 -11.09
N SER A 187 -0.17 4.40 -11.94
CA SER A 187 0.16 4.07 -13.33
C SER A 187 1.32 3.08 -13.47
N GLU A 188 2.11 2.87 -12.43
CA GLU A 188 3.28 1.98 -12.42
C GLU A 188 2.95 0.57 -11.95
N ILE A 189 1.78 0.40 -11.36
CA ILE A 189 1.39 -0.87 -10.77
C ILE A 189 0.96 -1.84 -11.85
N GLU A 190 1.54 -3.03 -11.83
CA GLU A 190 1.16 -4.16 -12.68
C GLU A 190 -0.06 -4.87 -12.12
N ARG A 191 -0.01 -5.15 -10.82
CA ARG A 191 -1.10 -5.80 -10.08
C ARG A 191 -0.95 -5.59 -8.59
N ILE A 192 -2.02 -5.86 -7.86
CA ILE A 192 -2.00 -5.95 -6.39
C ILE A 192 -2.42 -7.36 -6.00
N GLU A 193 -1.62 -8.02 -5.19
CA GLU A 193 -1.85 -9.35 -4.65
C GLU A 193 -2.29 -9.20 -3.20
N ILE A 194 -3.47 -9.73 -2.86
CA ILE A 194 -4.03 -9.69 -1.50
C ILE A 194 -4.14 -11.11 -1.00
N LEU A 195 -3.39 -11.44 0.05
CA LEU A 195 -3.50 -12.70 0.78
C LEU A 195 -4.23 -12.42 2.09
N GLU A 196 -5.42 -12.94 2.22
CA GLU A 196 -6.27 -12.79 3.40
C GLU A 196 -6.01 -13.90 4.42
N GLY A 197 -6.18 -13.59 5.72
CA GLY A 197 -5.88 -14.48 6.84
C GLY A 197 -4.38 -14.57 7.18
N PRO A 198 -3.97 -15.35 8.21
CA PRO A 198 -2.59 -15.40 8.70
C PRO A 198 -1.59 -15.70 7.61
N ALA A 199 -0.65 -14.81 7.40
CA ALA A 199 0.29 -14.86 6.29
C ALA A 199 1.77 -14.82 6.70
N ALA A 200 2.07 -14.94 8.00
CA ALA A 200 3.44 -14.83 8.52
C ALA A 200 4.39 -15.85 7.89
N ARG A 201 3.95 -17.07 7.63
CA ARG A 201 4.75 -18.11 6.98
C ARG A 201 5.18 -17.72 5.57
N VAL A 202 4.33 -16.96 4.87
CA VAL A 202 4.56 -16.53 3.48
C VAL A 202 5.33 -15.22 3.43
N TYR A 203 4.92 -14.22 4.21
CA TYR A 203 5.41 -12.84 4.11
C TYR A 203 6.17 -12.34 5.35
N GLY A 204 6.33 -13.16 6.38
CA GLY A 204 7.03 -12.81 7.61
C GLY A 204 6.14 -12.23 8.70
N THR A 205 6.78 -11.73 9.76
CA THR A 205 6.11 -11.09 10.90
C THR A 205 5.29 -9.87 10.48
N SER A 206 4.28 -9.53 11.27
CA SER A 206 3.29 -8.46 11.03
C SER A 206 2.17 -8.81 10.06
N SER A 207 2.19 -9.98 9.41
CA SER A 207 1.11 -10.47 8.55
C SER A 207 0.08 -11.25 9.38
N LEU A 208 -0.51 -10.57 10.38
CA LEU A 208 -1.45 -11.22 11.32
C LEU A 208 -2.73 -11.62 10.59
N LEU A 209 -3.40 -10.67 9.96
CA LEU A 209 -4.67 -10.87 9.25
C LEU A 209 -4.54 -10.89 7.73
N GLY A 210 -3.34 -10.65 7.22
CA GLY A 210 -3.10 -10.70 5.79
C GLY A 210 -1.92 -9.88 5.33
N ALA A 211 -1.73 -9.85 4.01
CA ALA A 211 -0.71 -9.07 3.36
C ALA A 211 -1.21 -8.51 2.03
N ILE A 212 -0.74 -7.33 1.68
CA ILE A 212 -1.01 -6.67 0.40
C ILE A 212 0.34 -6.43 -0.27
N ASN A 213 0.57 -7.08 -1.40
CA ASN A 213 1.79 -6.93 -2.18
C ASN A 213 1.52 -6.12 -3.44
N ILE A 214 2.18 -4.99 -3.56
CA ILE A 214 2.12 -4.09 -4.71
C ILE A 214 3.24 -4.48 -5.65
N VAL A 215 2.88 -4.94 -6.84
CA VAL A 215 3.82 -5.38 -7.86
C VAL A 215 3.88 -4.33 -8.96
N THR A 216 5.07 -3.80 -9.20
CA THR A 216 5.32 -2.82 -10.25
C THR A 216 5.82 -3.49 -11.51
N GLN A 217 5.53 -2.89 -12.66
CA GLN A 217 5.94 -3.42 -13.95
C GLN A 217 7.24 -2.76 -14.43
N THR A 218 8.03 -3.55 -15.13
CA THR A 218 9.15 -3.09 -15.96
C THR A 218 8.93 -3.58 -17.38
N PRO A 219 8.23 -2.82 -18.25
CA PRO A 219 7.93 -3.28 -19.60
C PRO A 219 9.20 -3.61 -20.38
N PRO A 220 9.17 -4.66 -21.23
CA PRO A 220 10.34 -5.06 -22.02
C PRO A 220 10.62 -4.13 -23.21
N GLN A 221 9.83 -3.08 -23.39
CA GLN A 221 9.96 -2.10 -24.47
C GLN A 221 10.18 -0.72 -23.92
N SER A 222 10.99 0.08 -24.62
CA SER A 222 11.15 1.49 -24.31
C SER A 222 9.86 2.23 -24.58
N SER A 223 9.45 3.08 -23.66
CA SER A 223 8.21 3.84 -23.74
C SER A 223 8.27 5.08 -22.85
N LEU A 224 7.49 6.10 -23.22
CA LEU A 224 7.27 7.28 -22.41
C LEU A 224 5.77 7.43 -22.16
N THR A 225 5.37 7.53 -20.90
CA THR A 225 3.98 7.79 -20.50
C THR A 225 3.94 9.07 -19.72
N ALA A 226 3.00 9.96 -20.05
CA ALA A 226 2.72 11.16 -19.26
C ALA A 226 1.22 11.29 -19.01
N HIS A 227 0.82 11.85 -17.87
CA HIS A 227 -0.57 12.13 -17.57
C HIS A 227 -0.72 13.49 -16.88
N VAL A 228 -1.88 14.11 -17.10
CA VAL A 228 -2.33 15.31 -16.39
C VAL A 228 -3.81 15.15 -16.06
N GLU A 229 -4.18 15.44 -14.83
CA GLU A 229 -5.54 15.38 -14.30
C GLU A 229 -5.88 16.69 -13.56
N SER A 230 -7.13 17.11 -13.66
CA SER A 230 -7.64 18.24 -12.88
C SER A 230 -9.10 17.97 -12.49
N GLY A 231 -9.55 18.55 -11.38
CA GLY A 231 -10.91 18.30 -10.91
C GLY A 231 -11.36 19.13 -9.73
N SER A 232 -12.42 18.67 -9.10
CA SER A 232 -13.03 19.30 -7.93
C SER A 232 -12.04 19.53 -6.81
N TYR A 233 -12.30 20.48 -5.94
CA TYR A 233 -11.49 20.82 -4.76
C TYR A 233 -10.04 21.25 -5.09
N GLY A 234 -9.82 21.91 -6.24
CA GLY A 234 -8.49 22.32 -6.66
C GLY A 234 -7.54 21.15 -6.95
N TYR A 235 -8.10 19.96 -7.22
CA TYR A 235 -7.31 18.78 -7.55
C TYR A 235 -6.52 19.01 -8.83
N LEU A 236 -5.24 18.70 -8.77
CA LEU A 236 -4.31 18.70 -9.90
C LEU A 236 -3.31 17.57 -9.69
N SER A 237 -3.16 16.71 -10.69
CA SER A 237 -2.13 15.68 -10.72
C SER A 237 -1.42 15.66 -12.05
N ALA A 238 -0.10 15.51 -12.03
CA ALA A 238 0.71 15.34 -13.22
C ALA A 238 1.84 14.34 -12.94
N GLY A 239 2.13 13.49 -13.90
CA GLY A 239 3.21 12.53 -13.77
C GLY A 239 3.77 12.09 -15.12
N MET A 240 4.99 11.57 -15.06
CA MET A 240 5.72 11.07 -16.21
C MET A 240 6.48 9.80 -15.81
N ARG A 241 6.53 8.84 -16.73
CA ARG A 241 7.27 7.59 -16.61
C ARG A 241 8.01 7.29 -17.91
N ALA A 242 9.31 7.09 -17.82
CA ALA A 242 10.17 6.67 -18.92
C ALA A 242 10.68 5.25 -18.67
N ASN A 243 10.47 4.35 -19.62
CA ASN A 243 11.03 3.01 -19.63
C ASN A 243 12.12 2.95 -20.70
N LEU A 244 13.27 2.41 -20.34
CA LEU A 244 14.41 2.19 -21.24
C LEU A 244 14.75 0.71 -21.18
N SER A 245 14.53 0.03 -22.30
CA SER A 245 14.84 -1.39 -22.48
C SER A 245 15.94 -1.57 -23.52
N LYS A 246 17.00 -2.28 -23.14
CA LYS A 246 18.11 -2.59 -24.05
C LYS A 246 18.71 -3.96 -23.71
N GLY A 247 18.46 -4.95 -24.57
CA GLY A 247 18.95 -6.31 -24.38
C GLY A 247 18.45 -6.93 -23.07
N LYS A 248 19.35 -7.24 -22.14
CA LYS A 248 19.05 -7.86 -20.84
C LYS A 248 18.63 -6.85 -19.75
N TRP A 249 18.67 -5.54 -20.04
CA TRP A 249 18.46 -4.46 -19.08
C TRP A 249 17.15 -3.75 -19.35
N ASN A 250 16.35 -3.62 -18.31
CA ASN A 250 15.17 -2.75 -18.30
C ASN A 250 15.29 -1.78 -17.14
N ASN A 251 15.06 -0.50 -17.41
CA ASN A 251 15.10 0.56 -16.41
C ASN A 251 13.86 1.43 -16.55
N GLN A 252 13.32 1.86 -15.44
CA GLN A 252 12.19 2.77 -15.37
C GLN A 252 12.48 3.89 -14.41
N LEU A 253 12.23 5.11 -14.83
CA LEU A 253 12.24 6.30 -13.98
C LEU A 253 10.89 6.98 -14.09
N SER A 254 10.33 7.36 -12.96
CA SER A 254 9.06 8.09 -12.90
C SER A 254 9.08 9.19 -11.86
N GLY A 255 8.21 10.16 -12.05
CA GLY A 255 7.94 11.21 -11.08
C GLY A 255 6.52 11.70 -11.23
N SER A 256 5.89 12.03 -10.10
CA SER A 256 4.54 12.60 -10.08
C SER A 256 4.39 13.64 -8.99
N TYR A 257 3.47 14.58 -9.23
CA TYR A 257 3.05 15.59 -8.28
C TYR A 257 1.53 15.67 -8.26
N THR A 258 0.95 15.67 -7.05
CA THR A 258 -0.49 15.78 -6.86
C THR A 258 -0.78 16.78 -5.75
N ARG A 259 -1.82 17.61 -5.93
CA ARG A 259 -2.32 18.53 -4.91
C ARG A 259 -3.84 18.60 -4.90
N SER A 260 -4.40 19.02 -3.79
CA SER A 260 -5.81 19.43 -3.66
C SER A 260 -5.94 20.47 -2.54
N ASP A 261 -6.88 21.39 -2.67
CA ASP A 261 -7.21 22.35 -1.62
C ASP A 261 -8.06 21.70 -0.51
N GLY A 262 -8.62 20.50 -0.78
CA GLY A 262 -9.50 19.78 0.12
C GLY A 262 -10.88 20.44 0.25
N TYR A 263 -11.72 19.89 1.14
CA TYR A 263 -13.11 20.32 1.29
C TYR A 263 -13.51 20.62 2.75
N LEU A 264 -12.68 20.23 3.72
CA LEU A 264 -12.96 20.47 5.14
C LEU A 264 -12.39 21.80 5.60
N ARG A 265 -13.19 22.52 6.39
CA ARG A 265 -12.79 23.77 7.04
C ARG A 265 -12.61 23.57 8.53
N ASN A 266 -11.69 24.30 9.12
CA ASN A 266 -11.56 24.45 10.56
C ASN A 266 -12.59 25.45 11.09
N LYS A 267 -12.68 25.61 12.42
CA LYS A 267 -13.61 26.55 13.10
C LYS A 267 -13.34 28.02 12.71
N ALA A 268 -12.14 28.35 12.27
CA ALA A 268 -11.80 29.67 11.74
C ALA A 268 -12.22 29.88 10.28
N GLY A 269 -12.92 28.91 9.67
CA GLY A 269 -13.38 28.97 8.28
C GLY A 269 -12.30 28.70 7.23
N LYS A 270 -11.06 28.42 7.60
CA LYS A 270 -9.95 28.11 6.68
C LYS A 270 -10.00 26.65 6.25
N LEU A 271 -9.67 26.36 4.98
CA LEU A 271 -9.44 24.99 4.54
C LEU A 271 -8.25 24.41 5.28
N ASN A 272 -8.45 23.25 5.91
CA ASN A 272 -7.41 22.49 6.60
C ASN A 272 -7.58 21.00 6.31
N ALA A 273 -7.73 20.69 5.05
CA ALA A 273 -7.82 19.36 4.48
C ALA A 273 -7.14 19.35 3.10
N ASP A 274 -6.30 20.35 2.87
CA ASP A 274 -5.44 20.45 1.72
C ASP A 274 -4.34 19.38 1.80
N TYR A 275 -3.90 18.92 0.64
CA TYR A 275 -2.71 18.07 0.58
C TYR A 275 -1.90 18.35 -0.69
N ARG A 276 -0.63 18.00 -0.62
CA ARG A 276 0.27 17.94 -1.76
C ARG A 276 1.26 16.80 -1.54
N THR A 277 1.54 16.08 -2.60
CA THR A 277 2.51 14.99 -2.58
C THR A 277 3.37 15.01 -3.83
N GLY A 278 4.67 14.80 -3.65
CA GLY A 278 5.63 14.56 -4.71
C GLY A 278 6.20 13.17 -4.56
N LYS A 279 6.32 12.44 -5.67
CA LYS A 279 6.89 11.10 -5.71
C LYS A 279 7.95 11.01 -6.79
N ALA A 280 9.00 10.23 -6.52
CA ALA A 280 9.98 9.83 -7.52
C ALA A 280 10.31 8.35 -7.30
N PHE A 281 10.35 7.59 -8.38
CA PHE A 281 10.61 6.16 -8.31
C PHE A 281 11.50 5.72 -9.48
N TYR A 282 12.57 5.02 -9.14
CA TYR A 282 13.45 4.35 -10.07
C TYR A 282 13.46 2.86 -9.80
N GLN A 283 13.31 2.07 -10.82
CA GLN A 283 13.46 0.63 -10.74
C GLN A 283 14.11 0.07 -11.99
N GLY A 284 14.67 -1.12 -11.87
CA GLY A 284 15.19 -1.81 -13.00
C GLY A 284 15.39 -3.29 -12.75
N ASN A 285 15.66 -3.99 -13.82
CA ASN A 285 16.07 -5.37 -13.76
C ASN A 285 17.14 -5.69 -14.81
N TYR A 286 17.98 -6.62 -14.46
CA TYR A 286 18.84 -7.36 -15.36
C TYR A 286 18.37 -8.80 -15.36
N THR A 287 18.12 -9.37 -16.53
CA THR A 287 17.70 -10.77 -16.67
C THR A 287 18.46 -11.39 -17.83
N ASP A 288 19.15 -12.49 -17.55
CA ASP A 288 19.70 -13.37 -18.56
C ASP A 288 19.24 -14.81 -18.33
N ASN A 289 19.93 -15.80 -18.94
CA ASN A 289 19.55 -17.20 -18.81
C ASN A 289 19.81 -17.76 -17.40
N ASP A 290 20.78 -17.19 -16.67
CA ASP A 290 21.30 -17.76 -15.42
C ASP A 290 20.84 -16.98 -14.19
N VAL A 291 20.65 -15.66 -14.31
CA VAL A 291 20.37 -14.79 -13.16
C VAL A 291 19.38 -13.70 -13.50
N ARG A 292 18.56 -13.36 -12.51
CA ARG A 292 17.74 -12.16 -12.49
C ARG A 292 18.18 -11.30 -11.31
N VAL A 293 18.42 -10.02 -11.55
CA VAL A 293 18.65 -9.02 -10.52
C VAL A 293 17.63 -7.91 -10.70
N GLN A 294 16.96 -7.55 -9.61
CA GLN A 294 15.94 -6.49 -9.58
C GLN A 294 16.31 -5.49 -8.50
N TRP A 295 16.09 -4.21 -8.77
CA TRP A 295 16.30 -3.14 -7.80
C TRP A 295 15.24 -2.07 -7.92
N HIS A 296 15.01 -1.37 -6.82
CA HIS A 296 14.22 -0.17 -6.82
C HIS A 296 14.73 0.83 -5.78
N ALA A 297 14.51 2.10 -6.07
CA ALA A 297 14.71 3.21 -5.14
C ALA A 297 13.60 4.23 -5.37
N GLY A 298 12.96 4.66 -4.29
CA GLY A 298 11.85 5.59 -4.39
C GLY A 298 11.78 6.53 -3.21
N MET A 299 11.16 7.69 -3.42
CA MET A 299 10.88 8.66 -2.38
C MET A 299 9.49 9.27 -2.54
N SER A 300 8.87 9.60 -1.42
CA SER A 300 7.60 10.29 -1.31
C SER A 300 7.72 11.41 -0.29
N ILE A 301 7.24 12.60 -0.67
CA ILE A 301 7.10 13.74 0.23
C ILE A 301 5.64 14.12 0.23
N LYS A 302 5.02 14.27 1.40
CA LYS A 302 3.63 14.65 1.52
C LYS A 302 3.42 15.65 2.64
N ASP A 303 2.59 16.64 2.35
CA ASP A 303 2.07 17.64 3.28
C ASP A 303 0.54 17.59 3.26
N PHE A 304 -0.11 17.56 4.43
CA PHE A 304 -1.56 17.55 4.49
C PHE A 304 -2.12 18.13 5.78
N GLY A 305 -3.27 18.83 5.65
CA GLY A 305 -4.09 19.24 6.78
C GLY A 305 -4.91 18.06 7.29
N SER A 306 -4.71 17.68 8.56
CA SER A 306 -5.38 16.54 9.18
C SER A 306 -6.73 16.89 9.80
N ASN A 307 -7.12 18.16 9.81
CA ASN A 307 -8.35 18.67 10.42
C ASN A 307 -8.57 18.09 11.83
N THR A 308 -9.71 17.46 12.12
CA THR A 308 -10.07 16.87 13.43
C THR A 308 -9.65 15.41 13.59
N PHE A 309 -8.75 14.91 12.76
CA PHE A 309 -8.43 13.48 12.68
C PHE A 309 -7.97 12.87 14.01
N TYR A 310 -6.91 13.44 14.61
CA TYR A 310 -6.38 12.91 15.89
C TYR A 310 -7.16 13.37 17.12
N SER A 311 -7.90 14.49 17.02
CA SER A 311 -8.70 15.02 18.10
C SER A 311 -9.85 15.86 17.56
N THR A 312 -11.06 15.60 18.03
CA THR A 312 -12.25 16.40 17.69
C THR A 312 -12.21 17.81 18.26
N LYS A 313 -11.35 18.04 19.27
CA LYS A 313 -11.17 19.35 19.93
C LYS A 313 -10.34 20.32 19.08
N TYR A 314 -9.37 19.80 18.33
CA TYR A 314 -8.40 20.58 17.56
C TYR A 314 -8.59 20.29 16.07
N ASP A 315 -8.81 21.31 15.27
CA ASP A 315 -9.14 21.22 13.84
C ASP A 315 -8.12 21.93 12.93
N ASP A 316 -6.99 22.35 13.51
CA ASP A 316 -5.88 23.00 12.79
C ASP A 316 -4.65 22.10 12.72
N GLN A 317 -4.84 20.78 12.76
CA GLN A 317 -3.76 19.78 12.74
C GLN A 317 -3.17 19.67 11.34
N PHE A 318 -1.86 19.44 11.29
CA PHE A 318 -1.11 19.32 10.05
C PHE A 318 0.00 18.28 10.17
N GLU A 319 0.32 17.61 9.06
CA GLU A 319 1.41 16.65 8.98
C GLU A 319 2.27 16.86 7.75
N HIS A 320 3.55 16.57 7.95
CA HIS A 320 4.55 16.42 6.90
C HIS A 320 5.18 15.03 6.99
N THR A 321 5.20 14.28 5.89
CA THR A 321 5.86 12.97 5.83
C THR A 321 6.90 12.97 4.72
N PHE A 322 8.02 12.27 4.97
CA PHE A 322 9.05 11.96 3.99
C PHE A 322 9.42 10.49 4.10
N LYS A 323 9.35 9.76 2.99
CA LYS A 323 9.68 8.34 2.95
C LYS A 323 10.62 8.00 1.81
N THR A 324 11.55 7.07 2.07
CA THR A 324 12.39 6.45 1.05
C THR A 324 12.36 4.95 1.19
N PHE A 325 12.35 4.27 0.05
CA PHE A 325 12.39 2.81 -0.04
C PHE A 325 13.45 2.40 -1.04
N THR A 326 14.34 1.50 -0.63
CA THR A 326 15.42 1.00 -1.49
C THR A 326 15.61 -0.48 -1.28
N ALA A 327 15.67 -1.24 -2.35
CA ALA A 327 15.96 -2.66 -2.29
C ALA A 327 16.71 -3.16 -3.52
N ILE A 328 17.46 -4.21 -3.32
CA ILE A 328 18.05 -5.05 -4.38
C ILE A 328 17.77 -6.51 -4.05
N GLN A 329 17.36 -7.25 -5.07
CA GLN A 329 17.04 -8.67 -5.00
C GLN A 329 17.73 -9.38 -6.16
N ALA A 330 18.18 -10.60 -5.94
CA ALA A 330 18.71 -11.45 -6.99
C ALA A 330 18.11 -12.84 -6.92
N GLU A 331 18.13 -13.56 -8.03
CA GLU A 331 17.65 -14.95 -8.13
C GLU A 331 18.44 -15.66 -9.23
N ASN A 332 18.96 -16.86 -8.95
CA ASN A 332 19.46 -17.73 -10.02
C ASN A 332 18.29 -18.46 -10.68
N LEU A 333 18.29 -18.51 -12.01
CA LEU A 333 17.19 -19.05 -12.80
C LEU A 333 17.42 -20.52 -13.23
N GLN A 334 18.65 -20.99 -13.15
CA GLN A 334 19.06 -22.32 -13.56
C GLN A 334 19.24 -23.27 -12.37
N GLY A 335 19.04 -24.57 -12.64
CA GLY A 335 19.27 -25.62 -11.66
C GLY A 335 18.04 -25.98 -10.85
N ARG A 336 18.22 -26.88 -9.89
CA ARG A 336 17.16 -27.33 -8.96
C ARG A 336 17.10 -26.49 -7.69
N PHE A 337 18.21 -25.79 -7.36
CA PHE A 337 18.34 -24.93 -6.22
C PHE A 337 18.28 -23.48 -6.66
N HIS A 338 17.34 -22.73 -6.08
CA HIS A 338 17.18 -21.33 -6.34
C HIS A 338 17.47 -20.54 -5.07
N ILE A 339 18.37 -19.58 -5.18
CA ILE A 339 18.79 -18.71 -4.08
C ILE A 339 18.28 -17.30 -4.39
N ARG A 340 17.57 -16.71 -3.43
CA ARG A 340 16.94 -15.38 -3.57
C ARG A 340 17.37 -14.48 -2.41
N PRO A 341 18.58 -13.90 -2.46
CA PRO A 341 18.98 -12.86 -1.51
C PRO A 341 18.28 -11.54 -1.79
N ALA A 342 17.98 -10.81 -0.73
CA ALA A 342 17.51 -9.42 -0.83
C ALA A 342 18.11 -8.59 0.30
N ILE A 343 18.43 -7.35 -0.01
CA ILE A 343 18.87 -6.33 0.96
C ILE A 343 17.98 -5.12 0.73
N TYR A 344 17.49 -4.51 1.82
CA TYR A 344 16.65 -3.33 1.73
C TYR A 344 16.89 -2.35 2.86
N TRP A 345 16.59 -1.09 2.58
CA TRP A 345 16.57 0.00 3.54
C TRP A 345 15.37 0.90 3.26
N ASN A 346 14.58 1.13 4.31
CA ASN A 346 13.44 2.02 4.27
C ASN A 346 13.63 3.09 5.34
N ARG A 347 13.36 4.35 5.02
CA ARG A 347 13.31 5.44 5.98
C ARG A 347 11.95 6.11 5.93
N SER A 348 11.39 6.35 7.10
CA SER A 348 10.17 7.13 7.30
C SER A 348 10.48 8.27 8.24
N MET A 349 10.06 9.47 7.90
CA MET A 349 10.16 10.67 8.75
C MET A 349 8.80 11.34 8.74
N ASP A 350 8.35 11.77 9.91
CA ASP A 350 7.14 12.56 10.04
C ASP A 350 7.31 13.71 11.02
N ARG A 351 6.54 14.77 10.77
CA ARG A 351 6.36 15.91 11.64
C ARG A 351 4.87 16.16 11.83
N PHE A 352 4.40 16.03 13.05
CA PHE A 352 3.04 16.36 13.42
C PHE A 352 2.96 17.72 14.11
N GLU A 353 2.00 18.53 13.70
CA GLU A 353 1.70 19.86 14.24
C GLU A 353 0.26 19.87 14.78
N LEU A 354 0.09 20.03 16.09
CA LEU A 354 -1.23 20.17 16.71
C LEU A 354 -1.91 21.48 16.28
N PHE A 355 -1.11 22.52 16.08
CA PHE A 355 -1.49 23.81 15.49
C PHE A 355 -0.55 24.10 14.32
N ARG A 356 -1.11 24.18 13.15
CA ARG A 356 -0.37 24.35 11.90
C ARG A 356 0.50 25.62 11.91
N ASN A 357 1.79 25.47 11.65
CA ASN A 357 2.81 26.54 11.65
C ASN A 357 2.92 27.32 12.98
N ALA A 358 2.49 26.76 14.10
CA ALA A 358 2.45 27.45 15.39
C ALA A 358 3.18 26.64 16.48
N ALA A 359 4.48 26.37 16.29
CA ALA A 359 5.32 25.66 17.26
C ALA A 359 5.42 26.38 18.61
N ASN A 360 5.17 27.70 18.67
CA ASN A 360 5.11 28.51 19.89
C ASN A 360 3.87 28.24 20.75
N LYS A 361 2.78 27.73 20.14
CA LYS A 361 1.55 27.32 20.89
C LYS A 361 1.68 25.91 21.44
N TYR A 362 2.24 25.01 20.65
CA TYR A 362 2.48 23.63 21.01
C TYR A 362 3.65 23.08 20.19
N PRO A 363 4.66 22.44 20.82
CA PRO A 363 5.82 21.92 20.12
C PRO A 363 5.43 20.87 19.09
N PHE A 364 6.06 20.91 17.91
CA PHE A 364 5.88 19.88 16.89
C PHE A 364 6.51 18.56 17.34
N ASN A 365 5.87 17.45 17.00
CA ASN A 365 6.43 16.12 17.18
C ASN A 365 7.19 15.70 15.95
N TYR A 366 8.39 15.12 16.14
CA TYR A 366 9.24 14.63 15.06
C TYR A 366 9.62 13.19 15.34
N HIS A 367 9.52 12.38 14.31
CA HIS A 367 9.93 10.98 14.33
C HIS A 367 10.77 10.64 13.10
N ARG A 368 11.70 9.71 13.24
CA ARG A 368 12.43 9.10 12.15
C ARG A 368 12.64 7.63 12.44
N THR A 369 12.17 6.79 11.55
CA THR A 369 12.37 5.34 11.58
C THR A 369 13.25 4.94 10.40
N ASP A 370 14.33 4.21 10.68
CA ASP A 370 15.14 3.52 9.69
C ASP A 370 14.93 2.02 9.86
N VAL A 371 14.61 1.32 8.77
CA VAL A 371 14.48 -0.14 8.74
C VAL A 371 15.51 -0.73 7.79
N TYR A 372 16.36 -1.61 8.30
CA TYR A 372 17.37 -2.32 7.53
C TYR A 372 17.04 -3.79 7.51
N GLY A 373 17.03 -4.41 6.33
CA GLY A 373 16.74 -5.82 6.22
C GLY A 373 17.68 -6.56 5.30
N VAL A 374 18.01 -7.77 5.72
CA VAL A 374 18.69 -8.77 4.90
C VAL A 374 17.86 -10.03 4.91
N ASN A 375 17.53 -10.52 3.73
CA ASN A 375 16.66 -11.67 3.53
C ASN A 375 17.37 -12.67 2.61
N LEU A 376 17.42 -13.92 3.02
CA LEU A 376 17.94 -15.02 2.22
C LEU A 376 16.88 -16.11 2.14
N ASN A 377 16.25 -16.26 0.99
CA ASN A 377 15.34 -17.35 0.70
C ASN A 377 15.98 -18.29 -0.30
N THR A 378 15.77 -19.58 -0.09
CA THR A 378 16.22 -20.64 -0.98
C THR A 378 15.08 -21.62 -1.17
N TYR A 379 14.86 -22.06 -2.40
CA TYR A 379 13.93 -23.14 -2.67
C TYR A 379 14.52 -24.15 -3.64
N PHE A 380 14.03 -25.37 -3.57
CA PHE A 380 14.45 -26.43 -4.48
C PHE A 380 13.28 -27.35 -4.84
N ASP A 381 13.31 -27.80 -6.08
CA ASP A 381 12.32 -28.72 -6.64
C ASP A 381 12.85 -30.14 -6.61
N TRP A 382 12.03 -31.07 -6.12
CA TRP A 382 12.34 -32.49 -6.04
C TRP A 382 11.07 -33.35 -6.26
N LYS A 383 11.20 -34.67 -6.16
CA LYS A 383 10.12 -35.61 -6.51
C LYS A 383 8.82 -35.39 -5.73
N LEU A 384 8.89 -34.89 -4.51
CA LEU A 384 7.70 -34.62 -3.66
C LEU A 384 7.20 -33.17 -3.75
N GLY A 385 7.77 -32.33 -4.61
CA GLY A 385 7.34 -30.94 -4.81
C GLY A 385 8.44 -29.93 -4.52
N ARG A 386 8.10 -28.81 -3.93
CA ARG A 386 8.99 -27.65 -3.69
C ARG A 386 9.18 -27.41 -2.19
N THR A 387 10.44 -27.41 -1.74
CA THR A 387 10.80 -27.04 -0.37
C THR A 387 11.49 -25.68 -0.36
N ALA A 388 11.08 -24.79 0.53
CA ALA A 388 11.70 -23.50 0.75
C ALA A 388 12.22 -23.36 2.18
N VAL A 389 13.39 -22.74 2.28
CA VAL A 389 14.01 -22.35 3.56
C VAL A 389 14.37 -20.88 3.46
N GLY A 390 14.03 -20.10 4.48
CA GLY A 390 14.30 -18.67 4.52
C GLY A 390 14.81 -18.21 5.87
N ALA A 391 15.65 -17.18 5.83
CA ALA A 391 16.08 -16.44 7.01
C ALA A 391 16.01 -14.94 6.71
N GLU A 392 15.58 -14.16 7.70
CA GLU A 392 15.54 -12.70 7.59
C GLU A 392 16.00 -12.08 8.92
N ILE A 393 16.82 -11.05 8.81
CA ILE A 393 17.15 -10.15 9.89
C ILE A 393 16.65 -8.77 9.51
N ARG A 394 15.75 -8.23 10.32
CA ARG A 394 15.17 -6.89 10.14
C ARG A 394 15.41 -6.07 11.40
N ASN A 395 16.23 -5.03 11.28
CA ASN A 395 16.47 -4.06 12.34
C ASN A 395 15.60 -2.82 12.13
N GLU A 396 14.98 -2.35 13.21
CA GLU A 396 14.13 -1.17 13.26
C GLU A 396 14.75 -0.17 14.25
N ASP A 397 15.27 0.96 13.74
CA ASP A 397 15.90 2.04 14.50
C ASP A 397 15.03 3.30 14.43
N LEU A 398 14.34 3.59 15.53
CA LEU A 398 13.50 4.78 15.66
C LEU A 398 14.19 5.79 16.58
N VAL A 399 14.19 7.06 16.17
CA VAL A 399 14.53 8.21 17.01
C VAL A 399 13.40 9.22 16.97
N SER A 400 13.09 9.81 18.12
CA SER A 400 11.85 10.56 18.29
C SER A 400 12.01 11.67 19.34
N GLY A 401 11.10 12.65 19.30
CA GLY A 401 10.91 13.63 20.37
C GLY A 401 10.14 13.10 21.58
N ASN A 402 9.32 12.02 21.42
CA ASN A 402 8.42 11.55 22.47
C ASN A 402 8.07 10.05 22.44
N LEU A 403 8.68 9.25 21.53
CA LEU A 403 8.45 7.81 21.44
C LEU A 403 9.76 7.04 21.67
N GLY A 404 9.81 6.22 22.71
CA GLY A 404 10.94 5.37 23.02
C GLY A 404 11.56 5.63 24.40
N GLU A 405 12.69 5.00 24.66
CA GLU A 405 13.51 5.19 25.87
C GLU A 405 14.53 6.34 25.63
N PRO A 406 15.02 7.00 26.70
CA PRO A 406 16.00 8.08 26.58
C PRO A 406 17.24 7.67 25.80
N LEU A 407 17.64 8.46 24.82
CA LEU A 407 18.89 8.26 24.10
C LEU A 407 20.09 8.64 24.99
N ALA A 408 21.13 7.85 24.96
CA ALA A 408 22.39 8.18 25.66
C ALA A 408 22.97 9.52 25.17
N LYS A 409 22.72 9.87 23.90
CA LYS A 409 23.13 11.13 23.28
C LYS A 409 22.02 11.59 22.34
N PRO A 410 21.41 12.77 22.59
CA PRO A 410 20.43 13.35 21.69
C PRO A 410 20.99 13.50 20.27
N LYS A 411 20.10 13.35 19.28
CA LYS A 411 20.46 13.48 17.85
C LYS A 411 19.75 14.72 17.27
N HIS A 412 20.53 15.65 16.70
CA HIS A 412 19.98 16.87 16.14
C HIS A 412 19.01 16.63 14.99
N ILE A 413 17.87 17.34 15.00
CA ILE A 413 16.86 17.30 13.92
C ILE A 413 17.26 18.36 12.91
N HIS A 414 17.77 17.91 11.77
CA HIS A 414 18.30 18.78 10.73
C HIS A 414 17.27 19.83 10.27
N GLY A 415 17.70 21.09 10.17
CA GLY A 415 16.85 22.22 9.77
C GLY A 415 15.94 22.77 10.87
N THR A 416 16.14 22.34 12.13
CA THR A 416 15.42 22.85 13.30
C THR A 416 16.38 23.17 14.44
N ASP A 417 15.90 23.78 15.51
CA ASP A 417 16.59 24.00 16.77
C ASP A 417 16.36 22.87 17.80
N ARG A 418 15.89 21.68 17.37
CA ARG A 418 15.44 20.59 18.22
C ARG A 418 16.24 19.32 18.01
N ASP A 419 16.14 18.44 19.02
CA ASP A 419 16.79 17.14 19.00
C ASP A 419 15.77 16.00 19.18
N TYR A 420 16.07 14.85 18.60
CA TYR A 420 15.51 13.57 19.02
C TYR A 420 16.13 13.20 20.36
N THR A 421 15.33 13.04 21.39
CA THR A 421 15.78 12.78 22.76
C THR A 421 15.53 11.35 23.22
N VAL A 422 14.63 10.66 22.56
CA VAL A 422 14.23 9.27 22.85
C VAL A 422 14.28 8.41 21.60
N GLY A 423 14.27 7.09 21.77
CA GLY A 423 14.28 6.18 20.63
C GLY A 423 14.12 4.72 21.02
N LEU A 424 14.06 3.87 20.01
CA LEU A 424 13.98 2.43 20.15
C LEU A 424 14.79 1.77 19.03
N ASN A 425 15.66 0.82 19.39
CA ASN A 425 16.30 -0.07 18.42
C ASN A 425 15.93 -1.51 18.76
N ARG A 426 15.33 -2.22 17.78
CA ARG A 426 14.99 -3.63 17.94
C ARG A 426 15.27 -4.41 16.67
N THR A 427 15.58 -5.69 16.83
CA THR A 427 15.85 -6.59 15.71
C THR A 427 14.88 -7.76 15.74
N ASN A 428 14.21 -7.98 14.62
CA ASN A 428 13.43 -9.17 14.34
C ASN A 428 14.33 -10.17 13.59
N ILE A 429 14.40 -11.39 14.10
CA ILE A 429 15.10 -12.51 13.48
C ILE A 429 14.06 -13.58 13.19
N GLN A 430 13.99 -14.04 11.96
CA GLN A 430 13.02 -15.05 11.57
C GLN A 430 13.64 -16.12 10.68
N PHE A 431 13.18 -17.35 10.88
CA PHE A 431 13.50 -18.51 10.05
C PHE A 431 12.20 -19.12 9.54
N VAL A 432 12.19 -19.54 8.30
CA VAL A 432 11.04 -20.15 7.65
C VAL A 432 11.44 -21.47 7.05
N LEU A 433 10.57 -22.47 7.23
CA LEU A 433 10.61 -23.73 6.53
C LEU A 433 9.22 -23.99 5.94
N GLU A 434 9.15 -24.26 4.65
CA GLU A 434 7.91 -24.56 3.94
C GLU A 434 8.13 -25.69 2.94
N HIS A 435 7.21 -26.63 2.89
CA HIS A 435 7.17 -27.65 1.88
C HIS A 435 5.82 -27.65 1.15
N ASN A 436 5.86 -27.63 -0.17
CA ASN A 436 4.71 -27.68 -1.06
C ASN A 436 4.72 -28.97 -1.85
N LEU A 437 3.89 -29.93 -1.46
CA LEU A 437 3.61 -31.13 -2.23
C LEU A 437 2.61 -30.75 -3.33
N ILE A 438 3.03 -30.85 -4.59
CA ILE A 438 2.24 -30.44 -5.75
C ILE A 438 1.98 -31.68 -6.60
N LEU A 439 0.75 -32.19 -6.57
CA LEU A 439 0.27 -33.28 -7.40
C LEU A 439 -0.76 -32.73 -8.40
N ASP A 440 -1.12 -33.52 -9.39
CA ASP A 440 -2.04 -33.10 -10.47
C ASP A 440 -3.36 -32.51 -9.96
N ARG A 441 -3.95 -33.11 -8.92
CA ARG A 441 -5.23 -32.68 -8.36
C ARG A 441 -5.15 -32.21 -6.92
N PHE A 442 -4.06 -32.47 -6.23
CA PHE A 442 -3.91 -32.19 -4.80
C PHE A 442 -2.65 -31.35 -4.56
N THR A 443 -2.81 -30.27 -3.81
CA THR A 443 -1.66 -29.48 -3.31
C THR A 443 -1.75 -29.43 -1.79
N LEU A 444 -0.64 -29.72 -1.13
CA LEU A 444 -0.47 -29.57 0.32
C LEU A 444 0.71 -28.68 0.57
N SER A 445 0.52 -27.59 1.28
CA SER A 445 1.56 -26.67 1.74
C SER A 445 1.63 -26.73 3.25
N ALA A 446 2.74 -27.14 3.80
CA ALA A 446 2.96 -27.20 5.26
C ALA A 446 4.27 -26.53 5.62
N GLY A 447 4.32 -25.85 6.74
CA GLY A 447 5.53 -25.18 7.16
C GLY A 447 5.39 -24.46 8.50
N LEU A 448 6.44 -23.76 8.87
CA LEU A 448 6.50 -22.99 10.10
C LEU A 448 7.36 -21.73 9.91
N ILE A 449 7.13 -20.75 10.75
CA ILE A 449 8.01 -19.62 10.97
C ILE A 449 8.44 -19.61 12.44
N ALA A 450 9.76 -19.47 12.68
CA ALA A 450 10.32 -19.26 13.99
C ALA A 450 10.79 -17.80 14.10
N VAL A 451 10.36 -17.10 15.16
CA VAL A 451 10.54 -15.65 15.30
C VAL A 451 11.13 -15.32 16.67
N LYS A 452 12.11 -14.42 16.68
CA LYS A 452 12.65 -13.78 17.88
C LYS A 452 12.70 -12.27 17.68
N ASN A 453 12.35 -11.52 18.72
CA ASN A 453 12.54 -10.08 18.78
C ASN A 453 13.44 -9.71 19.98
N THR A 454 14.36 -8.76 19.78
CA THR A 454 15.35 -8.42 20.81
C THR A 454 14.82 -7.48 21.90
N GLN A 455 13.72 -6.75 21.63
CA GLN A 455 13.19 -5.76 22.57
C GLN A 455 12.37 -6.39 23.69
N ALA A 456 11.55 -7.39 23.38
CA ALA A 456 10.55 -7.91 24.31
C ALA A 456 11.07 -9.05 25.21
N ASP A 457 12.38 -9.25 25.31
CA ASP A 457 13.01 -10.45 25.92
C ASP A 457 12.30 -11.74 25.48
N MET A 458 11.86 -11.73 24.23
CA MET A 458 11.02 -12.76 23.64
C MET A 458 11.89 -13.95 23.25
N HIS A 459 11.65 -15.10 23.87
CA HIS A 459 12.24 -16.35 23.41
C HIS A 459 11.77 -16.66 21.98
N MET A 460 12.54 -17.48 21.26
CA MET A 460 12.14 -17.97 19.93
C MET A 460 10.77 -18.63 20.01
N ARG A 461 9.81 -18.13 19.24
CA ARG A 461 8.46 -18.67 19.11
C ARG A 461 8.24 -19.26 17.72
N VAL A 462 7.47 -20.32 17.64
CA VAL A 462 7.20 -21.05 16.39
C VAL A 462 5.72 -21.01 16.07
N TYR A 463 5.40 -20.66 14.81
CA TYR A 463 4.04 -20.55 14.31
C TYR A 463 3.89 -21.47 13.10
N PRO A 464 3.20 -22.60 13.26
CA PRO A 464 2.96 -23.55 12.18
C PRO A 464 1.80 -23.11 11.29
N GLY A 465 1.77 -23.69 10.08
CA GLY A 465 0.64 -23.57 9.17
C GLY A 465 0.58 -24.72 8.18
N ILE A 466 -0.64 -25.05 7.79
CA ILE A 466 -0.92 -26.09 6.81
C ILE A 466 -2.09 -25.64 5.93
N ASP A 467 -1.93 -25.79 4.62
CA ASP A 467 -2.94 -25.51 3.62
C ASP A 467 -3.08 -26.71 2.69
N ALA A 468 -4.28 -27.11 2.37
CA ALA A 468 -4.56 -28.20 1.45
C ALA A 468 -5.58 -27.74 0.40
N SER A 469 -5.42 -28.18 -0.84
CA SER A 469 -6.43 -27.98 -1.86
C SER A 469 -6.59 -29.20 -2.76
N TYR A 470 -7.79 -29.40 -3.27
CA TYR A 470 -8.14 -30.48 -4.16
C TYR A 470 -8.93 -29.99 -5.37
N ARG A 471 -8.51 -30.37 -6.58
CA ARG A 471 -9.20 -30.05 -7.83
C ARG A 471 -10.17 -31.14 -8.24
N ILE A 472 -11.44 -30.78 -8.42
CA ILE A 472 -12.48 -31.65 -8.95
C ILE A 472 -12.70 -31.26 -10.42
N GLY A 473 -12.20 -32.10 -11.32
CA GLY A 473 -12.16 -31.79 -12.75
C GLY A 473 -11.26 -30.59 -13.04
N GLN A 474 -11.64 -29.79 -14.04
CA GLN A 474 -10.86 -28.60 -14.45
C GLN A 474 -11.38 -27.30 -13.86
N ALA A 475 -12.63 -27.28 -13.40
CA ALA A 475 -13.32 -26.04 -13.03
C ALA A 475 -13.38 -25.79 -11.52
N TRP A 476 -13.37 -26.83 -10.69
CA TRP A 476 -13.59 -26.71 -9.24
C TRP A 476 -12.30 -26.94 -8.45
N LYS A 477 -12.06 -26.08 -7.46
CA LYS A 477 -11.01 -26.25 -6.47
C LYS A 477 -11.59 -26.04 -5.07
N LEU A 478 -11.45 -27.04 -4.22
CA LEU A 478 -11.75 -26.96 -2.78
C LEU A 478 -10.45 -26.69 -2.03
N TYR A 479 -10.51 -25.95 -0.93
CA TYR A 479 -9.36 -25.79 -0.05
C TYR A 479 -9.75 -25.71 1.41
N ALA A 480 -8.81 -26.06 2.27
CA ALA A 480 -8.87 -25.86 3.70
C ALA A 480 -7.49 -25.45 4.22
N SER A 481 -7.46 -24.59 5.22
CA SER A 481 -6.22 -24.09 5.79
C SER A 481 -6.32 -23.90 7.30
N TYR A 482 -5.23 -24.18 8.00
CA TYR A 482 -5.00 -23.78 9.38
C TYR A 482 -3.65 -23.07 9.45
N ASN A 483 -3.66 -21.82 9.88
CA ASN A 483 -2.44 -21.02 9.96
C ASN A 483 -2.41 -20.23 11.26
N THR A 484 -1.19 -20.07 11.78
CA THR A 484 -0.90 -19.23 12.94
C THR A 484 0.02 -18.09 12.55
N SER A 485 -0.09 -16.97 13.24
CA SER A 485 0.69 -15.76 12.97
C SER A 485 0.86 -14.92 14.23
N LEU A 486 1.77 -13.96 14.17
CA LEU A 486 1.97 -12.98 15.23
C LEU A 486 2.22 -11.59 14.66
N ARG A 487 2.03 -10.59 15.53
CA ARG A 487 2.42 -9.21 15.31
C ARG A 487 3.13 -8.66 16.56
N MET A 488 4.25 -7.98 16.37
CA MET A 488 4.88 -7.20 17.44
C MET A 488 4.12 -5.91 17.68
N PRO A 489 4.04 -5.40 18.92
CA PRO A 489 3.50 -4.07 19.19
C PRO A 489 4.25 -3.00 18.40
N SER A 490 3.53 -1.99 17.89
CA SER A 490 4.15 -0.81 17.28
C SER A 490 4.81 0.07 18.34
N VAL A 491 5.72 0.96 17.92
CA VAL A 491 6.39 1.85 18.86
C VAL A 491 5.41 2.82 19.50
N THR A 492 4.39 3.24 18.77
CA THR A 492 3.29 4.07 19.30
C THR A 492 2.53 3.35 20.41
N GLU A 493 2.19 2.07 20.24
CA GLU A 493 1.50 1.29 21.26
C GLU A 493 2.34 1.08 22.53
N LEU A 494 3.67 1.01 22.39
CA LEU A 494 4.59 0.80 23.50
C LEU A 494 4.92 2.08 24.29
N PHE A 495 4.95 3.25 23.62
CA PHE A 495 5.56 4.44 24.23
C PHE A 495 4.72 5.72 24.16
N TYR A 496 3.65 5.79 23.36
CA TYR A 496 2.88 7.02 23.21
C TYR A 496 2.09 7.37 24.48
N SER A 497 2.57 8.37 25.23
CA SER A 497 1.99 8.79 26.52
C SER A 497 1.79 10.29 26.55
N VAL A 498 1.11 10.85 25.55
CA VAL A 498 0.86 12.29 25.38
C VAL A 498 -0.64 12.53 25.12
N GLY A 499 -1.18 13.65 25.61
CA GLY A 499 -2.53 14.10 25.26
C GLY A 499 -3.64 13.15 25.72
N GLY A 500 -3.62 12.69 26.97
CA GLY A 500 -4.63 11.77 27.50
C GLY A 500 -4.45 10.31 27.04
N HIS A 501 -3.25 9.94 26.59
CA HIS A 501 -2.86 8.56 26.29
C HIS A 501 -1.80 8.07 27.26
N LYS A 502 -1.83 6.79 27.59
CA LYS A 502 -0.85 6.08 28.40
C LYS A 502 -0.53 4.73 27.79
N ALA A 503 0.63 4.65 27.17
CA ALA A 503 1.14 3.42 26.56
C ALA A 503 1.69 2.46 27.63
N ASP A 504 1.84 1.18 27.25
CA ASP A 504 2.47 0.13 28.05
C ASP A 504 3.62 -0.52 27.31
N LYS A 505 4.85 -0.32 27.79
CA LYS A 505 6.07 -0.91 27.21
C LYS A 505 6.20 -2.42 27.41
N HIS A 506 5.34 -3.03 28.22
CA HIS A 506 5.32 -4.47 28.51
C HIS A 506 4.27 -5.23 27.70
N LEU A 507 3.69 -4.64 26.67
CA LEU A 507 2.75 -5.32 25.80
C LEU A 507 3.35 -6.60 25.20
N LYS A 508 2.56 -7.67 25.23
CA LYS A 508 2.88 -8.94 24.59
C LYS A 508 2.53 -8.88 23.11
N PRO A 509 3.25 -9.63 22.26
CA PRO A 509 2.84 -9.79 20.86
C PRO A 509 1.40 -10.29 20.74
N GLU A 510 0.67 -9.79 19.76
CA GLU A 510 -0.60 -10.38 19.35
C GLU A 510 -0.35 -11.68 18.61
N GLU A 511 -1.22 -12.64 18.83
CA GLU A 511 -1.17 -13.94 18.16
C GLU A 511 -2.54 -14.27 17.55
N LEU A 512 -2.53 -14.93 16.41
CA LEU A 512 -3.72 -15.36 15.70
C LEU A 512 -3.60 -16.81 15.28
N SER A 513 -4.68 -17.56 15.50
CA SER A 513 -4.91 -18.88 14.91
C SER A 513 -6.15 -18.80 14.03
N ALA A 514 -6.08 -19.22 12.78
CA ALA A 514 -7.21 -19.16 11.85
C ALA A 514 -7.44 -20.50 11.16
N LEU A 515 -8.70 -20.89 11.08
CA LEU A 515 -9.19 -21.98 10.27
C LEU A 515 -10.01 -21.38 9.11
N GLU A 516 -9.74 -21.82 7.88
CA GLU A 516 -10.45 -21.35 6.70
C GLU A 516 -10.75 -22.54 5.77
N THR A 517 -11.91 -22.51 5.14
CA THR A 517 -12.26 -23.43 4.05
C THR A 517 -12.99 -22.66 2.95
N GLY A 518 -12.87 -23.14 1.74
CA GLY A 518 -13.54 -22.47 0.63
C GLY A 518 -13.53 -23.28 -0.67
N VAL A 519 -14.20 -22.70 -1.65
CA VAL A 519 -14.37 -23.27 -2.98
C VAL A 519 -14.13 -22.20 -4.04
N LYS A 520 -13.44 -22.56 -5.11
CA LYS A 520 -13.31 -21.79 -6.34
C LYS A 520 -13.90 -22.59 -7.49
N TYR A 521 -14.71 -21.91 -8.30
CA TYR A 521 -15.16 -22.37 -9.60
C TYR A 521 -14.63 -21.45 -10.67
N GLU A 522 -14.01 -21.98 -11.71
CA GLU A 522 -13.41 -21.17 -12.77
C GLU A 522 -13.58 -21.83 -14.13
N THR A 523 -14.10 -21.03 -15.06
CA THR A 523 -14.24 -21.35 -16.47
C THR A 523 -13.79 -20.15 -17.30
N LYS A 524 -13.78 -20.25 -18.64
CA LYS A 524 -13.40 -19.14 -19.52
C LYS A 524 -14.21 -17.86 -19.31
N GLY A 525 -15.45 -17.96 -18.85
CA GLY A 525 -16.35 -16.80 -18.72
C GLY A 525 -16.85 -16.51 -17.31
N VAL A 526 -16.61 -17.41 -16.34
CA VAL A 526 -17.12 -17.29 -14.97
C VAL A 526 -16.04 -17.66 -13.96
N THR A 527 -15.79 -16.78 -13.00
CA THR A 527 -15.03 -17.09 -11.78
C THR A 527 -15.94 -16.88 -10.58
N ALA A 528 -16.11 -17.91 -9.76
CA ALA A 528 -16.83 -17.83 -8.50
C ALA A 528 -15.94 -18.31 -7.36
N LYS A 529 -15.98 -17.61 -6.23
CA LYS A 529 -15.23 -17.93 -5.01
C LYS A 529 -16.16 -17.82 -3.82
N ALA A 530 -16.03 -18.75 -2.87
CA ALA A 530 -16.67 -18.64 -1.57
C ALA A 530 -15.75 -19.17 -0.49
N SER A 531 -15.69 -18.51 0.66
CA SER A 531 -14.91 -18.94 1.82
C SER A 531 -15.65 -18.70 3.12
N LEU A 532 -15.36 -19.55 4.10
CA LEU A 532 -15.73 -19.41 5.49
C LEU A 532 -14.47 -19.46 6.33
N TYR A 533 -14.36 -18.58 7.32
CA TYR A 533 -13.21 -18.57 8.21
C TYR A 533 -13.61 -18.33 9.66
N TRP A 534 -12.77 -18.84 10.55
CA TRP A 534 -12.82 -18.60 11.99
C TRP A 534 -11.43 -18.19 12.47
N ASN A 535 -11.36 -17.08 13.19
CA ASN A 535 -10.14 -16.51 13.74
C ASN A 535 -10.21 -16.50 15.27
N HIS A 536 -9.11 -16.88 15.90
CA HIS A 536 -8.92 -16.83 17.34
C HIS A 536 -7.73 -15.92 17.67
N HIS A 537 -8.02 -14.73 18.15
CA HIS A 537 -7.03 -13.73 18.54
C HIS A 537 -6.68 -13.89 20.02
N LYS A 538 -5.38 -13.81 20.32
CA LYS A 538 -4.84 -13.74 21.68
C LYS A 538 -4.02 -12.49 21.85
N ASN A 539 -4.07 -11.90 23.08
CA ASN A 539 -3.33 -10.71 23.43
C ASN A 539 -3.59 -9.54 22.46
N LEU A 540 -4.81 -9.39 21.96
CA LEU A 540 -5.16 -8.29 21.06
C LEU A 540 -4.73 -6.98 21.69
N ILE A 541 -4.01 -6.14 20.96
CA ILE A 541 -3.59 -4.82 21.45
C ILE A 541 -4.63 -3.79 21.04
N ASP A 542 -5.10 -3.02 22.02
CA ASP A 542 -6.06 -1.94 21.78
C ASP A 542 -5.83 -0.77 22.75
N TRP A 543 -6.29 0.39 22.33
CA TRP A 543 -6.41 1.56 23.18
C TRP A 543 -7.79 1.58 23.78
N ILE A 544 -7.88 1.44 25.11
CA ILE A 544 -9.15 1.42 25.84
C ILE A 544 -9.24 2.59 26.81
N ASN A 545 -10.47 3.06 27.05
CA ASN A 545 -10.80 3.87 28.21
C ASN A 545 -11.72 3.04 29.12
N ASP A 546 -11.31 2.87 30.38
CA ASP A 546 -12.00 2.10 31.42
C ASP A 546 -12.71 3.00 32.45
N GLY A 547 -13.03 4.24 32.08
CA GLY A 547 -13.58 5.24 32.94
C GLY A 547 -12.52 6.06 33.68
N THR A 548 -11.23 5.71 33.60
CA THR A 548 -10.13 6.48 34.19
C THR A 548 -10.00 7.83 33.49
N LEU A 549 -9.78 8.88 34.29
CA LEU A 549 -9.50 10.22 33.79
C LEU A 549 -8.02 10.57 33.95
N ASP A 550 -7.52 11.45 33.09
CA ASP A 550 -6.20 12.05 33.21
C ASP A 550 -6.15 13.13 34.31
N ALA A 551 -4.99 13.74 34.53
CA ALA A 551 -4.81 14.80 35.53
C ALA A 551 -5.66 16.06 35.26
N ASN A 552 -6.20 16.22 34.06
CA ASN A 552 -7.04 17.33 33.64
C ASN A 552 -8.54 16.98 33.66
N GLY A 553 -8.91 15.78 34.15
CA GLY A 553 -10.28 15.29 34.15
C GLY A 553 -10.81 14.81 32.78
N ALA A 554 -9.95 14.64 31.79
CA ALA A 554 -10.30 14.08 30.48
C ALA A 554 -10.14 12.54 30.44
N PRO A 555 -10.87 11.81 29.58
CA PRO A 555 -10.72 10.36 29.43
C PRO A 555 -9.28 9.95 29.15
N LEU A 556 -8.71 9.05 29.96
CA LEU A 556 -7.38 8.47 29.76
C LEU A 556 -7.48 7.20 28.94
N TRP A 557 -6.83 7.19 27.79
CA TRP A 557 -6.71 6.04 26.90
C TRP A 557 -5.46 5.23 27.25
N LYS A 558 -5.62 3.94 27.49
CA LYS A 558 -4.54 3.03 27.86
C LYS A 558 -4.31 2.02 26.75
N SER A 559 -3.05 1.83 26.32
CA SER A 559 -2.67 0.72 25.44
C SER A 559 -2.57 -0.56 26.28
N VAL A 560 -3.31 -1.59 25.92
CA VAL A 560 -3.38 -2.86 26.69
C VAL A 560 -3.47 -4.06 25.77
N ASN A 561 -3.07 -5.23 26.27
CA ASN A 561 -3.48 -6.49 25.67
C ASN A 561 -4.93 -6.80 26.11
N PHE A 562 -5.89 -6.55 25.24
CA PHE A 562 -7.33 -6.57 25.54
C PHE A 562 -7.93 -7.99 25.66
N GLY A 563 -7.12 -9.05 25.62
CA GLY A 563 -7.60 -10.42 25.84
C GLY A 563 -7.80 -11.22 24.55
N THR A 564 -8.88 -11.98 24.50
CA THR A 564 -9.17 -12.94 23.39
C THR A 564 -10.42 -12.52 22.66
N ILE A 565 -10.40 -12.58 21.33
CA ILE A 565 -11.55 -12.31 20.45
C ILE A 565 -11.65 -13.44 19.45
N ASN A 566 -12.88 -13.91 19.17
CA ASN A 566 -13.16 -14.82 18.08
C ASN A 566 -13.94 -14.10 16.98
N ASP A 567 -13.54 -14.31 15.75
CA ASP A 567 -14.22 -13.81 14.56
C ASP A 567 -14.71 -14.99 13.72
N PHE A 568 -15.93 -14.88 13.25
CA PHE A 568 -16.45 -15.75 12.19
C PHE A 568 -16.77 -14.88 10.98
N GLY A 569 -16.34 -15.29 9.79
CA GLY A 569 -16.64 -14.56 8.57
C GLY A 569 -16.92 -15.45 7.37
N ALA A 570 -17.57 -14.83 6.39
CA ALA A 570 -17.89 -15.43 5.10
C ALA A 570 -17.62 -14.44 3.99
N GLU A 571 -17.04 -14.89 2.90
CA GLU A 571 -16.76 -14.09 1.72
C GLU A 571 -17.23 -14.82 0.47
N MET A 572 -17.78 -14.08 -0.50
CA MET A 572 -18.19 -14.60 -1.79
C MET A 572 -17.87 -13.57 -2.88
N ALA A 573 -17.38 -14.05 -4.02
CA ALA A 573 -17.15 -13.22 -5.20
C ALA A 573 -17.59 -13.98 -6.47
N LEU A 574 -18.22 -13.25 -7.38
CA LEU A 574 -18.66 -13.72 -8.70
C LEU A 574 -18.19 -12.74 -9.76
N ASP A 575 -17.42 -13.21 -10.71
CA ASP A 575 -16.93 -12.43 -11.83
C ASP A 575 -17.34 -13.09 -13.16
N PHE A 576 -17.93 -12.30 -14.04
CA PHE A 576 -18.40 -12.71 -15.35
C PHE A 576 -17.65 -11.95 -16.45
N ASN A 577 -16.96 -12.68 -17.32
CA ASN A 577 -16.43 -12.15 -18.57
C ASN A 577 -17.54 -12.27 -19.63
N LEU A 578 -18.31 -11.21 -19.80
CA LEU A 578 -19.52 -11.21 -20.63
C LEU A 578 -19.20 -11.28 -22.14
N LEU A 579 -17.99 -10.87 -22.55
CA LEU A 579 -17.53 -11.04 -23.93
C LEU A 579 -17.27 -12.51 -24.27
N GLN A 580 -16.83 -13.31 -23.30
CA GLN A 580 -16.61 -14.76 -23.49
C GLN A 580 -17.91 -15.56 -23.35
N LEU A 581 -18.83 -15.13 -22.48
CA LEU A 581 -20.11 -15.80 -22.28
C LEU A 581 -21.09 -15.54 -23.41
N ILE A 582 -21.09 -14.33 -23.97
CA ILE A 582 -22.01 -13.90 -25.04
C ILE A 582 -21.17 -13.25 -26.16
N PRO A 583 -20.47 -14.04 -26.99
CA PRO A 583 -19.57 -13.50 -28.03
C PRO A 583 -20.26 -12.66 -29.12
N SER A 584 -21.58 -12.76 -29.25
CA SER A 584 -22.38 -12.02 -30.21
C SER A 584 -22.57 -10.53 -29.86
N GLN A 585 -22.30 -10.14 -28.63
CA GLN A 585 -22.41 -8.75 -28.16
C GLN A 585 -21.03 -8.21 -27.76
N ARG A 586 -20.86 -6.88 -27.82
CA ARG A 586 -19.61 -6.18 -27.42
C ARG A 586 -19.86 -5.05 -26.42
N PHE A 587 -21.10 -4.83 -26.05
CA PHE A 587 -21.51 -3.73 -25.17
C PHE A 587 -21.07 -3.99 -23.71
N PHE A 588 -21.45 -5.16 -23.15
CA PHE A 588 -21.06 -5.54 -21.80
C PHE A 588 -19.74 -6.32 -21.82
N LYS A 589 -18.70 -5.81 -21.13
CA LYS A 589 -17.37 -6.44 -21.09
C LYS A 589 -17.25 -7.38 -19.89
N LYS A 590 -17.45 -6.84 -18.70
CA LYS A 590 -17.22 -7.55 -17.44
C LYS A 590 -18.26 -7.10 -16.41
N PHE A 591 -18.75 -8.04 -15.60
CA PHE A 591 -19.55 -7.78 -14.42
C PHE A 591 -19.02 -8.56 -13.26
N GLY A 592 -18.80 -7.90 -12.10
CA GLY A 592 -18.38 -8.51 -10.87
C GLY A 592 -19.26 -8.10 -9.71
N VAL A 593 -19.46 -9.01 -8.76
CA VAL A 593 -20.10 -8.73 -7.48
C VAL A 593 -19.45 -9.55 -6.40
N ALA A 594 -19.17 -8.92 -5.24
CA ALA A 594 -18.63 -9.63 -4.10
C ALA A 594 -19.25 -9.13 -2.80
N TYR A 595 -19.33 -10.04 -1.82
CA TYR A 595 -19.90 -9.81 -0.49
C TYR A 595 -19.00 -10.37 0.59
N SER A 596 -18.81 -9.61 1.67
CA SER A 596 -18.20 -10.11 2.91
C SER A 596 -19.08 -9.85 4.12
N TYR A 597 -19.07 -10.82 5.02
CA TYR A 597 -19.72 -10.77 6.33
C TYR A 597 -18.70 -11.13 7.40
N ILE A 598 -18.69 -10.37 8.50
CA ILE A 598 -17.88 -10.65 9.69
C ILE A 598 -18.75 -10.49 10.93
N ASN A 599 -18.65 -11.42 11.84
CA ASN A 599 -19.19 -11.31 13.18
C ASN A 599 -18.08 -11.58 14.20
N GLN A 600 -17.84 -10.62 15.06
CA GLN A 600 -16.85 -10.72 16.13
C GLN A 600 -17.57 -11.01 17.45
N ASP A 601 -17.10 -12.05 18.15
CA ASP A 601 -17.56 -12.38 19.50
C ASP A 601 -16.83 -11.47 20.49
N LYS A 602 -17.37 -10.27 20.66
CA LYS A 602 -16.85 -9.27 21.59
C LYS A 602 -17.79 -9.18 22.77
N THR A 603 -17.34 -9.68 23.88
CA THR A 603 -17.97 -9.35 25.15
C THR A 603 -17.71 -7.88 25.44
N GLU A 604 -18.70 -7.02 25.18
CA GLU A 604 -18.66 -5.64 25.66
C GLU A 604 -18.54 -5.71 27.18
N GLN A 605 -17.35 -5.41 27.71
CA GLN A 605 -17.19 -5.26 29.16
C GLN A 605 -17.84 -3.91 29.52
N ALA A 606 -18.81 -3.97 30.39
CA ALA A 606 -19.53 -2.78 30.84
C ALA A 606 -18.53 -1.72 31.36
N GLY A 607 -18.60 -0.52 30.82
CA GLY A 607 -17.73 0.59 31.16
C GLY A 607 -16.42 0.72 30.38
N ILE A 608 -16.08 -0.21 29.47
CA ILE A 608 -14.89 -0.10 28.63
C ILE A 608 -15.27 0.42 27.25
N VAL A 609 -14.54 1.44 26.79
CA VAL A 609 -14.60 1.96 25.42
C VAL A 609 -13.30 1.58 24.71
N SER A 610 -13.40 0.87 23.58
CA SER A 610 -12.29 0.46 22.74
C SER A 610 -12.16 1.41 21.55
N LYS A 611 -10.93 1.65 21.09
CA LYS A 611 -10.63 2.56 19.98
C LYS A 611 -10.66 1.85 18.63
N TYR A 612 -10.23 0.59 18.57
CA TYR A 612 -10.08 -0.17 17.31
C TYR A 612 -10.89 -1.48 17.32
N ALA A 613 -10.80 -2.25 18.38
CA ALA A 613 -11.36 -3.59 18.42
C ALA A 613 -12.88 -3.66 18.23
N LEU A 614 -13.63 -2.60 18.51
CA LEU A 614 -15.10 -2.56 18.37
C LEU A 614 -15.57 -1.94 17.04
N GLU A 615 -14.67 -1.43 16.19
CA GLU A 615 -15.01 -0.80 14.92
C GLU A 615 -14.55 -1.64 13.74
N TYR A 616 -15.46 -2.39 13.13
CA TYR A 616 -15.16 -3.23 11.95
C TYR A 616 -16.31 -3.19 10.93
N LEU A 617 -16.01 -3.51 9.67
CA LEU A 617 -17.03 -3.69 8.63
C LEU A 617 -17.71 -5.04 8.83
N LYS A 618 -18.97 -5.01 9.27
CA LYS A 618 -19.79 -6.22 9.43
C LYS A 618 -20.27 -6.76 8.09
N ASN A 619 -20.70 -5.87 7.20
CA ASN A 619 -21.15 -6.24 5.86
C ASN A 619 -20.53 -5.30 4.84
N LYS A 620 -20.03 -5.85 3.76
CA LYS A 620 -19.57 -5.10 2.59
C LYS A 620 -20.06 -5.77 1.32
N VAL A 621 -20.61 -4.98 0.40
CA VAL A 621 -20.87 -5.40 -0.98
C VAL A 621 -20.06 -4.51 -1.89
N VAL A 622 -19.41 -5.09 -2.88
CA VAL A 622 -18.79 -4.37 -3.99
C VAL A 622 -19.27 -4.94 -5.30
N SER A 623 -19.48 -4.08 -6.29
CA SER A 623 -19.86 -4.50 -7.63
C SER A 623 -19.18 -3.62 -8.66
N ASN A 624 -18.76 -4.19 -9.76
CA ASN A 624 -18.19 -3.48 -10.91
C ASN A 624 -18.88 -3.90 -12.19
N LEU A 625 -19.10 -2.95 -13.09
CA LEU A 625 -19.63 -3.19 -14.41
C LEU A 625 -18.80 -2.40 -15.43
N GLN A 626 -18.26 -3.10 -16.41
CA GLN A 626 -17.52 -2.51 -17.52
C GLN A 626 -18.28 -2.68 -18.81
N MET A 627 -18.45 -1.58 -19.54
CA MET A 627 -19.19 -1.51 -20.79
C MET A 627 -18.37 -0.81 -21.87
N ASN A 628 -18.50 -1.24 -23.11
CA ASN A 628 -18.07 -0.46 -24.27
C ASN A 628 -19.33 0.19 -24.89
N LEU A 629 -19.43 1.50 -24.75
CA LEU A 629 -20.59 2.24 -25.23
C LEU A 629 -20.56 2.42 -26.75
N TRP A 630 -19.38 2.70 -27.30
CA TRP A 630 -19.22 2.94 -28.71
C TRP A 630 -17.72 2.99 -29.08
N ARG A 631 -17.27 2.22 -30.08
CA ARG A 631 -15.88 2.19 -30.55
C ARG A 631 -14.86 2.13 -29.40
N ASN A 632 -14.17 3.24 -29.15
CA ASN A 632 -13.14 3.40 -28.12
C ASN A 632 -13.68 3.98 -26.81
N LEU A 633 -14.99 4.18 -26.70
CA LEU A 633 -15.64 4.78 -25.53
C LEU A 633 -16.07 3.69 -24.55
N ASP A 634 -15.40 3.62 -23.42
CA ASP A 634 -15.68 2.68 -22.35
C ASP A 634 -16.29 3.39 -21.14
N LEU A 635 -17.22 2.72 -20.45
CA LEU A 635 -17.81 3.15 -19.18
C LEU A 635 -17.56 2.08 -18.13
N GLY A 636 -16.93 2.47 -17.02
CA GLY A 636 -16.81 1.70 -15.80
C GLY A 636 -17.73 2.24 -14.72
N LEU A 637 -18.50 1.38 -14.08
CA LEU A 637 -19.31 1.68 -12.90
C LEU A 637 -18.86 0.83 -11.75
N ASN A 638 -18.63 1.44 -10.59
CA ASN A 638 -18.21 0.75 -9.39
C ASN A 638 -19.14 1.15 -8.24
N TYR A 639 -19.71 0.16 -7.58
CA TYR A 639 -20.61 0.35 -6.44
C TYR A 639 -20.01 -0.33 -5.21
N ARG A 640 -20.13 0.33 -4.06
CA ARG A 640 -19.82 -0.25 -2.74
C ARG A 640 -20.90 0.10 -1.74
N PHE A 641 -21.32 -0.92 -0.99
CA PHE A 641 -22.16 -0.77 0.20
C PHE A 641 -21.35 -1.19 1.43
N GLN A 642 -21.49 -0.46 2.52
CA GLN A 642 -20.77 -0.71 3.77
C GLN A 642 -21.68 -0.54 4.99
N HIS A 643 -21.62 -1.53 5.89
CA HIS A 643 -22.24 -1.49 7.20
C HIS A 643 -21.18 -1.71 8.26
N ARG A 644 -20.79 -0.65 8.96
CA ARG A 644 -19.78 -0.65 10.01
C ARG A 644 -20.42 -0.78 11.39
N MET A 645 -19.85 -1.64 12.22
CA MET A 645 -20.13 -1.70 13.66
C MET A 645 -19.31 -0.65 14.40
N GLY A 646 -19.69 -0.39 15.66
CA GLY A 646 -19.01 0.56 16.51
C GLY A 646 -19.71 1.92 16.59
N SER A 647 -19.03 2.85 17.24
CA SER A 647 -19.53 4.20 17.49
C SER A 647 -18.37 5.18 17.63
N TYR A 648 -18.63 6.45 17.34
CA TYR A 648 -17.66 7.53 17.52
C TYR A 648 -18.25 8.63 18.40
N LEU A 649 -17.38 9.45 18.96
CA LEU A 649 -17.75 10.66 19.70
C LEU A 649 -17.68 11.85 18.75
N ASP A 650 -18.71 12.69 18.73
CA ASP A 650 -18.70 13.95 18.00
C ASP A 650 -17.93 15.05 18.75
N VAL A 651 -17.91 16.25 18.19
CA VAL A 651 -17.24 17.43 18.76
C VAL A 651 -17.83 17.87 20.13
N ASN A 652 -19.05 17.42 20.45
CA ASN A 652 -19.75 17.67 21.70
C ASN A 652 -19.66 16.51 22.70
N ASN A 653 -18.81 15.50 22.41
CA ASN A 653 -18.68 14.24 23.14
C ASN A 653 -19.97 13.39 23.15
N GLN A 654 -20.87 13.59 22.17
CA GLN A 654 -22.04 12.75 22.02
C GLN A 654 -21.68 11.50 21.21
N ARG A 655 -22.18 10.33 21.65
CA ARG A 655 -21.92 9.05 21.03
C ARG A 655 -22.87 8.80 19.87
N HIS A 656 -22.33 8.54 18.69
CA HIS A 656 -23.07 8.22 17.48
C HIS A 656 -22.65 6.85 16.93
N LYS A 657 -23.63 6.05 16.47
CA LYS A 657 -23.37 4.81 15.72
C LYS A 657 -23.09 5.15 14.27
N TYR A 658 -22.23 4.36 13.64
CA TYR A 658 -22.04 4.45 12.19
C TYR A 658 -23.32 4.08 11.44
N ARG A 659 -23.67 4.86 10.40
CA ARG A 659 -24.77 4.56 9.48
C ARG A 659 -24.25 3.75 8.30
N SER A 660 -25.08 2.81 7.82
CA SER A 660 -24.79 2.13 6.56
C SER A 660 -24.93 3.10 5.39
N TYR A 661 -24.12 2.93 4.36
CA TYR A 661 -24.17 3.78 3.18
C TYR A 661 -23.81 2.98 1.91
N GLY A 662 -24.26 3.51 0.76
CA GLY A 662 -23.88 3.04 -0.57
C GLY A 662 -23.30 4.18 -1.39
N VAL A 663 -22.20 3.93 -2.09
CA VAL A 663 -21.53 4.89 -2.96
C VAL A 663 -21.36 4.29 -4.34
N MET A 664 -21.67 5.07 -5.37
CA MET A 664 -21.45 4.73 -6.79
C MET A 664 -20.40 5.67 -7.37
N ASP A 665 -19.42 5.10 -8.03
CA ASP A 665 -18.36 5.80 -8.74
C ASP A 665 -18.39 5.41 -10.22
N ALA A 666 -18.09 6.36 -11.13
CA ALA A 666 -18.15 6.15 -12.57
C ALA A 666 -16.89 6.68 -13.26
N ARG A 667 -16.43 6.00 -14.29
CA ARG A 667 -15.36 6.44 -15.19
C ARG A 667 -15.77 6.26 -16.64
N LEU A 668 -15.77 7.34 -17.40
CA LEU A 668 -15.95 7.35 -18.84
C LEU A 668 -14.59 7.59 -19.47
N SER A 669 -14.12 6.71 -20.35
CA SER A 669 -12.82 6.83 -20.99
C SER A 669 -12.87 6.60 -22.48
N TRP A 670 -12.19 7.46 -23.23
CA TRP A 670 -11.90 7.28 -24.63
C TRP A 670 -10.47 6.79 -24.79
N ASN A 671 -10.33 5.57 -25.29
CA ASN A 671 -9.03 4.88 -25.42
C ASN A 671 -8.60 4.85 -26.90
N ASP A 672 -7.56 5.61 -27.22
CA ASP A 672 -6.86 5.52 -28.52
C ASP A 672 -5.55 4.76 -28.37
N LYS A 673 -4.86 4.50 -29.49
CA LYS A 673 -3.59 3.74 -29.50
C LYS A 673 -2.48 4.39 -28.68
N SER A 674 -2.38 5.72 -28.73
CA SER A 674 -1.32 6.50 -28.09
C SER A 674 -1.80 7.43 -26.99
N TRP A 675 -3.10 7.56 -26.74
CA TRP A 675 -3.63 8.42 -25.69
C TRP A 675 -4.96 7.91 -25.15
N THR A 676 -5.25 8.30 -23.92
CA THR A 676 -6.55 8.05 -23.26
C THR A 676 -7.00 9.36 -22.63
N ALA A 677 -8.23 9.80 -22.95
CA ALA A 677 -8.90 10.86 -22.22
C ALA A 677 -10.02 10.26 -21.37
N TYR A 678 -10.23 10.78 -20.17
CA TYR A 678 -11.24 10.25 -19.26
C TYR A 678 -11.86 11.32 -18.38
N LEU A 679 -13.09 11.01 -17.95
CA LEU A 679 -13.85 11.76 -16.97
C LEU A 679 -14.29 10.79 -15.88
N GLU A 680 -14.02 11.14 -14.62
CA GLU A 680 -14.39 10.38 -13.45
C GLU A 680 -15.36 11.18 -12.57
N ALA A 681 -16.37 10.50 -12.05
CA ALA A 681 -17.27 11.04 -11.05
C ALA A 681 -17.29 10.09 -9.85
N ASN A 682 -16.70 10.52 -8.75
CA ASN A 682 -16.71 9.77 -7.50
C ASN A 682 -17.87 10.24 -6.63
N ASN A 683 -18.48 9.29 -5.91
CA ASN A 683 -19.71 9.52 -5.16
C ASN A 683 -20.80 10.22 -6.02
N LEU A 684 -21.14 9.56 -7.11
CA LEU A 684 -22.01 10.11 -8.19
C LEU A 684 -23.33 10.70 -7.67
N PHE A 685 -23.89 10.13 -6.61
CA PHE A 685 -25.17 10.54 -6.03
C PHE A 685 -25.04 11.46 -4.81
N GLY A 686 -23.83 11.92 -4.47
CA GLY A 686 -23.59 12.83 -3.37
C GLY A 686 -23.94 12.26 -1.99
N THR A 687 -23.80 10.96 -1.80
CA THR A 687 -24.06 10.30 -0.52
C THR A 687 -23.21 10.89 0.60
N HIS A 688 -23.83 11.31 1.69
CA HIS A 688 -23.12 11.73 2.91
C HIS A 688 -22.73 10.51 3.75
N TYR A 689 -21.45 10.31 3.96
CA TYR A 689 -20.94 9.16 4.71
C TYR A 689 -19.66 9.45 5.48
N LEU A 690 -19.36 8.56 6.44
CA LEU A 690 -18.18 8.59 7.28
C LEU A 690 -17.50 7.22 7.20
N ASP A 691 -16.24 7.18 6.79
CA ASP A 691 -15.37 6.00 6.95
C ASP A 691 -14.72 6.00 8.34
N TYR A 692 -14.45 7.19 8.88
CA TYR A 692 -13.91 7.44 10.20
C TYR A 692 -14.72 8.54 10.90
N GLY A 693 -14.98 8.38 12.19
CA GLY A 693 -15.81 9.31 12.95
C GLY A 693 -15.30 10.75 12.88
N ASN A 694 -16.21 11.71 12.75
CA ASN A 694 -15.97 13.15 12.61
C ASN A 694 -15.18 13.59 11.35
N VAL A 695 -14.92 12.69 10.42
CA VAL A 695 -14.26 13.02 9.15
C VAL A 695 -15.24 12.72 8.01
N PRO A 696 -16.15 13.65 7.67
CA PRO A 696 -17.07 13.48 6.56
C PRO A 696 -16.30 13.33 5.26
N GLN A 697 -16.72 12.36 4.45
CA GLN A 697 -16.13 12.11 3.15
C GLN A 697 -16.71 13.09 2.11
N PRO A 698 -15.98 13.37 0.99
CA PRO A 698 -16.44 14.33 0.01
C PRO A 698 -17.77 13.90 -0.63
N SER A 699 -18.61 14.87 -0.95
CA SER A 699 -19.79 14.70 -1.80
C SER A 699 -19.33 14.36 -3.23
N THR A 700 -20.20 14.47 -4.21
CA THR A 700 -19.82 14.23 -5.62
C THR A 700 -18.65 15.11 -6.02
N TRP A 701 -17.64 14.49 -6.60
CA TRP A 701 -16.50 15.19 -7.12
C TRP A 701 -16.05 14.59 -8.45
N VAL A 702 -15.57 15.46 -9.34
CA VAL A 702 -15.30 15.13 -10.74
C VAL A 702 -13.86 15.41 -11.06
N ILE A 703 -13.22 14.51 -11.80
CA ILE A 703 -11.86 14.63 -12.33
C ILE A 703 -11.89 14.38 -13.83
N GLY A 704 -11.20 15.23 -14.59
CA GLY A 704 -10.90 14.99 -16.00
C GLY A 704 -9.40 14.80 -16.18
N GLY A 705 -9.00 13.88 -17.04
CA GLY A 705 -7.59 13.60 -17.29
C GLY A 705 -7.28 13.15 -18.71
N ILE A 706 -6.00 13.32 -19.06
CA ILE A 706 -5.43 12.82 -20.31
C ILE A 706 -4.14 12.08 -19.97
N ARG A 707 -3.98 10.92 -20.58
CA ARG A 707 -2.75 10.11 -20.56
C ARG A 707 -2.24 9.91 -21.97
N ILE A 708 -0.96 10.08 -22.18
CA ILE A 708 -0.26 9.90 -23.47
C ILE A 708 0.76 8.78 -23.28
N ASN A 709 0.82 7.86 -24.27
CA ASN A 709 1.76 6.75 -24.32
C ASN A 709 2.53 6.85 -25.66
N LEU A 710 3.86 6.96 -25.57
CA LEU A 710 4.77 7.10 -26.71
C LEU A 710 5.80 5.97 -26.73
#